data_3d349c3d3e1f4ff64c07b491ba447e49
#
_entry.id   3d349c3d3e1f4ff64c07b491ba447e49
#
_cell.length_a   1.000
_cell.length_b   1.000
_cell.length_c   1.000
_cell.angle_alpha   90.00
_cell.angle_beta   90.00
_cell.angle_gamma   90.00
#
_symmetry.space_group_name_H-M   'P 1'
#
loop_
_entity.id
_entity.type
_entity.pdbx_description
1 polymer ?
#
loop_
_entity_poly.entity_id
_entity_poly.type
_entity_poly.pdbx_seq_one_letter_code
_entity_poly.pdbx_strand_id
1 'polypeptide(L)'
;LVVDGVRMNNAIYRKGHLQNSITLSPNLLDKTEVIFGPSSVIYGSDALGGVIHYYTKTPKLSEETTVKSELFSRFSTVNQEVATSVSAEVSFSNWASFTSISYSNFGDLRAGENRNHGFTDWGKVFYYSENVNGNYAENPTPNSDPNLLRNTGYNQTDFLQKFYVPLSKNTDLKINLQYSTSSDIQRFDRLNELKDVTDISSLKFAEWYYGPQKRFLLSTQLLINPDKNWLESGTITTAYQNIQESRIQRKFGSLDRSYREETVNIFSVNGDFSVPITEDKTRILSYGFEVAYNDVGSNSYGKTLNISNNEIVGFSNDFKVQSRYPDGGSSFLTSAVYVDYRQDLSPKSTLNTGIRFTNTHKNATWIDETFLDFESLTLSKNNSAVTATLGYVYKPTRNWQLNSVLSSGFRSPNIDDIGRVREKSGNVTIPNIMVDPEFAYNAEIGILKYFNKRKFRLGANIYYTLLNNYIQRDFVYNADGSVKQVEFDGEFGNAVNNQNKGNAYIFGYTLNYLGKISKTINTSGFITYTKGRTYDTEEPLSSIPPLFGQFEINYAKEKIELGAVFRFNNKKDITDFNFTEGIDNHDLTPIVDANATDDVNKFYGTPSWMTFGVNGSYNVNKNLSLQARLDNILDEHYIEFASGVSSPGRNLSVSLMANF
;
A
#
# COMPACT_ATOMS: atom_id res chain seq x y z
N LEU A 1 -6.34 -2.46 -3.04
CA LEU A 1 -6.85 -2.32 -1.68
C LEU A 1 -8.36 -2.11 -1.68
N VAL A 2 -9.07 -2.71 -0.73
CA VAL A 2 -10.54 -2.61 -0.57
C VAL A 2 -10.84 -2.36 0.90
N VAL A 3 -11.84 -1.53 1.20
CA VAL A 3 -12.34 -1.25 2.56
C VAL A 3 -13.85 -1.48 2.57
N ASP A 4 -14.33 -2.43 3.37
CA ASP A 4 -15.76 -2.76 3.48
C ASP A 4 -16.46 -2.90 2.11
N GLY A 5 -15.81 -3.57 1.14
CA GLY A 5 -16.32 -3.76 -0.22
C GLY A 5 -16.12 -2.59 -1.17
N VAL A 6 -15.57 -1.47 -0.72
CA VAL A 6 -15.28 -0.29 -1.55
C VAL A 6 -13.82 -0.31 -1.97
N ARG A 7 -13.55 -0.24 -3.28
CA ARG A 7 -12.18 -0.11 -3.81
C ARG A 7 -11.60 1.25 -3.43
N MET A 8 -10.39 1.24 -2.89
CA MET A 8 -9.64 2.47 -2.61
C MET A 8 -9.10 3.08 -3.91
N ASN A 9 -8.81 4.39 -3.87
CA ASN A 9 -8.30 5.12 -5.02
C ASN A 9 -7.06 4.45 -5.64
N ASN A 10 -7.05 4.33 -6.96
CA ASN A 10 -5.91 3.94 -7.76
C ASN A 10 -5.70 4.83 -9.01
N ALA A 11 -6.48 5.89 -9.18
CA ALA A 11 -6.40 6.74 -10.38
C ALA A 11 -5.08 7.51 -10.48
N ILE A 12 -4.55 7.98 -9.34
CA ILE A 12 -3.28 8.74 -9.25
C ILE A 12 -2.18 7.99 -8.49
N TYR A 13 -2.39 6.71 -8.19
CA TYR A 13 -1.41 5.88 -7.51
C TYR A 13 -0.88 4.79 -8.44
N ARG A 14 0.45 4.67 -8.48
CA ARG A 14 1.12 3.56 -9.16
C ARG A 14 0.80 2.21 -8.48
N LYS A 15 1.09 1.10 -9.14
CA LYS A 15 0.99 -0.23 -8.53
C LYS A 15 1.81 -0.31 -7.22
N GLY A 16 1.27 -0.95 -6.18
CA GLY A 16 1.95 -1.13 -4.89
C GLY A 16 2.11 0.13 -4.05
N HIS A 17 1.27 1.15 -4.24
CA HIS A 17 1.36 2.40 -3.49
C HIS A 17 0.83 2.24 -2.06
N LEU A 18 1.73 2.29 -1.05
CA LEU A 18 1.38 2.06 0.35
C LEU A 18 0.60 3.20 1.01
N GLN A 19 0.64 4.41 0.47
CA GLN A 19 -0.04 5.59 1.04
C GLN A 19 -1.56 5.40 1.17
N ASN A 20 -2.17 4.53 0.38
CA ASN A 20 -3.58 4.22 0.52
C ASN A 20 -3.95 3.61 1.87
N SER A 21 -3.07 2.80 2.48
CA SER A 21 -3.34 2.13 3.76
C SER A 21 -3.11 3.02 4.98
N ILE A 22 -2.29 4.08 4.86
CA ILE A 22 -1.99 4.99 5.99
C ILE A 22 -3.22 5.74 6.49
N THR A 23 -4.25 5.92 5.66
CA THR A 23 -5.50 6.57 6.00
C THR A 23 -6.51 5.67 6.74
N LEU A 24 -6.06 4.51 7.24
CA LEU A 24 -6.87 3.57 8.01
C LEU A 24 -6.19 3.28 9.35
N SER A 25 -6.79 3.73 10.44
CA SER A 25 -6.31 3.36 11.78
C SER A 25 -6.50 1.85 12.01
N PRO A 26 -5.46 1.11 12.45
CA PRO A 26 -5.58 -0.32 12.77
C PRO A 26 -6.65 -0.60 13.84
N ASN A 27 -6.91 0.34 14.75
CA ASN A 27 -7.89 0.19 15.82
C ASN A 27 -9.35 0.15 15.32
N LEU A 28 -9.59 0.60 14.08
CA LEU A 28 -10.90 0.56 13.42
C LEU A 28 -11.20 -0.81 12.79
N LEU A 29 -10.18 -1.66 12.61
CA LEU A 29 -10.30 -2.90 11.88
C LEU A 29 -10.86 -4.03 12.77
N ASP A 30 -11.78 -4.79 12.22
CA ASP A 30 -12.25 -6.08 12.75
C ASP A 30 -11.35 -7.21 12.23
N LYS A 31 -11.07 -7.21 10.93
CA LYS A 31 -10.15 -8.15 10.27
C LYS A 31 -9.54 -7.59 9.00
N THR A 32 -8.44 -8.21 8.58
CA THR A 32 -7.81 -7.98 7.28
C THR A 32 -7.69 -9.32 6.55
N GLU A 33 -8.12 -9.37 5.30
CA GLU A 33 -7.94 -10.52 4.42
C GLU A 33 -6.92 -10.19 3.34
N VAL A 34 -5.95 -11.08 3.13
CA VAL A 34 -4.96 -10.97 2.07
C VAL A 34 -5.18 -12.13 1.11
N ILE A 35 -5.51 -11.81 -0.13
CA ILE A 35 -5.74 -12.75 -1.22
C ILE A 35 -4.54 -12.65 -2.16
N PHE A 36 -3.80 -13.74 -2.33
CA PHE A 36 -2.62 -13.78 -3.16
C PHE A 36 -2.97 -14.21 -4.60
N GLY A 37 -2.14 -13.77 -5.54
CA GLY A 37 -2.27 -14.08 -6.97
C GLY A 37 -3.34 -13.26 -7.68
N PRO A 38 -3.47 -13.42 -9.01
CA PRO A 38 -4.44 -12.70 -9.80
C PRO A 38 -5.88 -13.01 -9.38
N SER A 39 -6.56 -12.00 -8.86
CA SER A 39 -7.95 -12.08 -8.35
C SER A 39 -8.89 -11.17 -9.15
N SER A 40 -8.53 -10.91 -10.40
CA SER A 40 -9.23 -9.93 -11.24
C SER A 40 -10.66 -10.31 -11.57
N VAL A 41 -11.06 -11.58 -11.47
CA VAL A 41 -12.46 -11.98 -11.69
C VAL A 41 -13.40 -11.32 -10.67
N ILE A 42 -13.05 -11.34 -9.41
CA ILE A 42 -13.91 -10.75 -8.36
C ILE A 42 -13.57 -9.26 -8.16
N TYR A 43 -12.28 -8.90 -8.11
CA TYR A 43 -11.82 -7.58 -7.72
C TYR A 43 -11.44 -6.65 -8.88
N GLY A 44 -11.46 -7.13 -10.12
CA GLY A 44 -11.28 -6.34 -11.34
C GLY A 44 -9.82 -5.98 -11.68
N SER A 45 -9.65 -4.90 -12.44
CA SER A 45 -8.34 -4.36 -12.84
C SER A 45 -7.44 -4.13 -11.63
N ASP A 46 -6.12 -4.27 -11.82
CA ASP A 46 -5.05 -4.04 -10.84
C ASP A 46 -4.90 -5.14 -9.76
N ALA A 47 -5.76 -6.14 -9.73
CA ALA A 47 -5.62 -7.31 -8.85
C ALA A 47 -4.69 -8.37 -9.45
N LEU A 48 -3.49 -7.96 -9.95
CA LEU A 48 -2.51 -8.85 -10.59
C LEU A 48 -1.71 -9.66 -9.57
N GLY A 49 -1.24 -9.02 -8.50
CA GLY A 49 -0.43 -9.66 -7.45
C GLY A 49 -1.24 -10.11 -6.23
N GLY A 50 -2.46 -9.60 -6.09
CA GLY A 50 -3.35 -9.90 -4.98
C GLY A 50 -4.21 -8.74 -4.53
N VAL A 51 -4.99 -8.98 -3.47
CA VAL A 51 -5.91 -7.99 -2.88
C VAL A 51 -5.75 -7.99 -1.36
N ILE A 52 -5.73 -6.81 -0.77
CA ILE A 52 -5.88 -6.64 0.67
C ILE A 52 -7.25 -6.03 0.91
N HIS A 53 -8.09 -6.75 1.66
CA HIS A 53 -9.43 -6.32 2.02
C HIS A 53 -9.50 -6.05 3.53
N TYR A 54 -9.73 -4.79 3.88
CA TYR A 54 -9.91 -4.33 5.25
C TYR A 54 -11.41 -4.33 5.58
N TYR A 55 -11.77 -4.95 6.69
CA TYR A 55 -13.11 -4.90 7.25
C TYR A 55 -13.07 -4.11 8.53
N THR A 56 -13.83 -3.02 8.59
CA THR A 56 -13.90 -2.20 9.80
C THR A 56 -14.99 -2.72 10.74
N LYS A 57 -14.82 -2.46 12.05
CA LYS A 57 -15.78 -2.88 13.09
C LYS A 57 -17.20 -2.51 12.69
N THR A 58 -18.15 -3.45 12.85
CA THR A 58 -19.56 -3.26 12.51
C THR A 58 -20.39 -3.48 13.78
N PRO A 59 -21.29 -2.54 14.15
CA PRO A 59 -22.12 -2.66 15.33
C PRO A 59 -23.14 -3.80 15.19
N LYS A 60 -23.53 -4.40 16.33
CA LYS A 60 -24.48 -5.51 16.40
C LYS A 60 -25.75 -5.09 17.12
N LEU A 61 -26.90 -5.63 16.72
CA LEU A 61 -28.16 -5.43 17.41
C LEU A 61 -28.15 -6.11 18.78
N SER A 62 -28.97 -5.62 19.68
CA SER A 62 -29.23 -6.22 21.00
C SER A 62 -30.71 -6.10 21.36
N GLU A 63 -31.31 -7.14 21.94
CA GLU A 63 -32.71 -7.07 22.40
C GLU A 63 -32.89 -6.01 23.48
N GLU A 64 -31.93 -5.88 24.39
CA GLU A 64 -31.87 -4.81 25.38
C GLU A 64 -30.92 -3.71 24.90
N THR A 65 -31.20 -2.47 25.29
CA THR A 65 -30.29 -1.34 25.01
C THR A 65 -28.94 -1.61 25.68
N THR A 66 -27.89 -1.70 24.87
CA THR A 66 -26.51 -1.87 25.40
C THR A 66 -25.62 -0.77 24.89
N VAL A 67 -24.71 -0.31 25.75
CA VAL A 67 -23.64 0.60 25.41
C VAL A 67 -22.33 -0.08 25.78
N LYS A 68 -21.44 -0.20 24.82
CA LYS A 68 -20.07 -0.72 25.03
C LYS A 68 -19.10 0.35 24.57
N SER A 69 -18.07 0.60 25.36
CA SER A 69 -17.01 1.52 24.96
C SER A 69 -15.64 0.86 25.15
N GLU A 70 -14.71 1.27 24.29
CA GLU A 70 -13.33 0.79 24.31
C GLU A 70 -12.41 2.01 24.29
N LEU A 71 -11.42 2.00 25.17
CA LEU A 71 -10.28 2.90 25.16
C LEU A 71 -9.03 2.08 24.85
N PHE A 72 -8.30 2.49 23.84
CA PHE A 72 -6.96 1.99 23.53
C PHE A 72 -5.96 3.14 23.62
N SER A 73 -4.82 2.90 24.27
CA SER A 73 -3.68 3.85 24.27
C SER A 73 -2.38 3.10 24.14
N ARG A 74 -1.45 3.61 23.33
CA ARG A 74 -0.11 3.05 23.11
C ARG A 74 0.94 4.15 23.18
N PHE A 75 2.06 3.81 23.83
CA PHE A 75 3.31 4.56 23.78
C PHE A 75 4.40 3.69 23.16
N SER A 76 5.30 4.30 22.37
CA SER A 76 6.42 3.62 21.72
C SER A 76 7.68 4.46 21.80
N THR A 77 8.79 3.84 22.21
CA THR A 77 10.04 4.58 22.51
C THR A 77 10.80 5.03 21.29
N VAL A 78 10.77 4.26 20.20
CA VAL A 78 11.62 4.48 19.02
C VAL A 78 11.32 5.78 18.27
N ASN A 79 10.10 6.26 18.35
CA ASN A 79 9.61 7.50 17.72
C ASN A 79 8.74 8.33 18.68
N GLN A 80 8.79 8.05 19.96
CA GLN A 80 7.96 8.72 20.98
C GLN A 80 6.47 8.77 20.61
N GLU A 81 6.01 7.70 19.95
CA GLU A 81 4.62 7.60 19.50
C GLU A 81 3.66 7.60 20.68
N VAL A 82 2.61 8.42 20.57
CA VAL A 82 1.42 8.34 21.42
C VAL A 82 0.22 8.14 20.51
N ALA A 83 -0.42 6.98 20.59
CA ALA A 83 -1.65 6.68 19.85
C ALA A 83 -2.78 6.39 20.83
N THR A 84 -3.91 7.07 20.67
CA THR A 84 -5.11 6.88 21.50
C THR A 84 -6.32 6.73 20.59
N SER A 85 -7.17 5.76 20.92
CA SER A 85 -8.44 5.53 20.22
C SER A 85 -9.55 5.32 21.25
N VAL A 86 -10.66 5.99 21.04
CA VAL A 86 -11.90 5.80 21.82
C VAL A 86 -13.00 5.37 20.87
N SER A 87 -13.72 4.32 21.23
CA SER A 87 -14.88 3.87 20.47
C SER A 87 -16.07 3.57 21.38
N ALA A 88 -17.27 3.71 20.80
CA ALA A 88 -18.51 3.38 21.46
C ALA A 88 -19.45 2.63 20.48
N GLU A 89 -20.02 1.53 20.93
CA GLU A 89 -21.09 0.79 20.28
C GLU A 89 -22.36 0.98 21.09
N VAL A 90 -23.41 1.48 20.43
CA VAL A 90 -24.74 1.61 21.01
C VAL A 90 -25.66 0.69 20.22
N SER A 91 -26.32 -0.24 20.91
CA SER A 91 -27.13 -1.27 20.30
C SER A 91 -28.56 -1.24 20.82
N PHE A 92 -29.50 -1.30 19.90
CA PHE A 92 -30.94 -1.45 20.11
C PHE A 92 -31.44 -2.66 19.33
N SER A 93 -32.71 -3.01 19.49
CA SER A 93 -33.32 -4.12 18.76
C SER A 93 -33.55 -3.82 17.26
N ASN A 94 -33.67 -2.55 16.88
CA ASN A 94 -34.01 -2.11 15.53
C ASN A 94 -32.92 -1.29 14.82
N TRP A 95 -31.83 -0.94 15.52
CA TRP A 95 -30.63 -0.34 14.92
C TRP A 95 -29.45 -0.42 15.88
N ALA A 96 -28.25 -0.27 15.34
CA ALA A 96 -27.03 -0.18 16.12
C ALA A 96 -26.07 0.81 15.50
N SER A 97 -25.23 1.43 16.32
CA SER A 97 -24.26 2.44 15.93
C SER A 97 -22.89 2.13 16.51
N PHE A 98 -21.86 2.35 15.72
CA PHE A 98 -20.46 2.29 16.16
C PHE A 98 -19.75 3.58 15.76
N THR A 99 -19.20 4.27 16.76
CA THR A 99 -18.45 5.52 16.59
C THR A 99 -17.03 5.29 17.09
N SER A 100 -16.02 5.75 16.37
CA SER A 100 -14.64 5.72 16.83
C SER A 100 -13.87 6.96 16.38
N ILE A 101 -13.01 7.46 17.28
CA ILE A 101 -12.06 8.53 17.03
C ILE A 101 -10.70 8.04 17.46
N SER A 102 -9.70 8.17 16.59
CA SER A 102 -8.31 7.84 16.87
C SER A 102 -7.43 9.07 16.62
N TYR A 103 -6.48 9.30 17.49
CA TYR A 103 -5.40 10.27 17.31
C TYR A 103 -4.07 9.59 17.54
N SER A 104 -3.14 9.81 16.60
CA SER A 104 -1.77 9.30 16.67
C SER A 104 -0.79 10.46 16.46
N ASN A 105 0.19 10.56 17.31
CA ASN A 105 1.30 11.50 17.19
C ASN A 105 2.60 10.70 17.14
N PHE A 106 3.36 10.89 16.08
CA PHE A 106 4.64 10.23 15.83
C PHE A 106 5.73 11.30 15.87
N GLY A 107 6.74 11.13 16.73
CA GLY A 107 7.97 11.90 16.68
C GLY A 107 8.96 11.33 15.67
N ASP A 108 10.16 11.90 15.63
CA ASP A 108 11.21 11.46 14.74
C ASP A 108 11.67 10.03 15.06
N LEU A 109 11.87 9.23 14.03
CA LEU A 109 12.22 7.83 14.12
C LEU A 109 13.70 7.64 14.46
N ARG A 110 14.03 6.78 15.42
CA ARG A 110 15.39 6.37 15.72
C ARG A 110 15.70 5.04 15.00
N ALA A 111 16.74 5.05 14.16
CA ALA A 111 17.27 3.85 13.53
C ALA A 111 18.11 3.01 14.51
N GLY A 112 18.34 1.72 14.18
CA GLY A 112 19.25 0.87 14.95
C GLY A 112 20.71 1.36 14.91
N GLU A 113 21.46 1.09 15.97
CA GLU A 113 22.84 1.53 16.09
C GLU A 113 23.84 0.48 15.61
N ASN A 114 23.47 -0.80 15.69
CA ASN A 114 24.37 -1.92 15.35
C ASN A 114 24.35 -2.19 13.84
N ARG A 115 25.44 -1.85 13.16
CA ARG A 115 25.61 -1.99 11.70
C ARG A 115 26.41 -3.23 11.35
N ASN A 116 25.86 -4.40 11.66
CA ASN A 116 26.50 -5.69 11.41
C ASN A 116 26.75 -5.96 9.92
N HIS A 117 26.07 -5.27 9.02
CA HIS A 117 26.28 -5.31 7.58
C HIS A 117 27.60 -4.64 7.13
N GLY A 118 28.32 -3.91 8.01
CA GLY A 118 29.63 -3.31 7.73
C GLY A 118 29.62 -1.89 7.17
N PHE A 119 28.49 -1.34 6.78
CA PHE A 119 28.35 0.03 6.22
C PHE A 119 28.05 1.01 7.35
N THR A 120 29.10 1.57 7.96
CA THR A 120 29.01 2.32 9.22
C THR A 120 28.19 3.60 9.15
N ASP A 121 28.16 4.27 7.99
CA ASP A 121 27.48 5.56 7.81
C ASP A 121 26.18 5.46 7.00
N TRP A 122 25.91 4.30 6.44
CA TRP A 122 24.68 4.09 5.69
C TRP A 122 23.44 4.23 6.57
N GLY A 123 22.47 5.05 6.10
CA GLY A 123 21.23 5.35 6.81
C GLY A 123 21.36 6.33 7.99
N LYS A 124 22.54 6.93 8.21
CA LYS A 124 22.73 8.03 9.15
C LYS A 124 22.34 9.38 8.53
N VAL A 125 21.79 10.26 9.34
CA VAL A 125 21.43 11.64 8.97
C VAL A 125 22.38 12.59 9.68
N PHE A 126 23.36 13.13 8.98
CA PHE A 126 24.36 14.04 9.54
C PHE A 126 23.92 15.50 9.53
N TYR A 127 23.10 15.88 8.57
CA TYR A 127 22.51 17.20 8.42
C TYR A 127 21.04 17.09 8.11
N TYR A 128 20.22 18.04 8.52
CA TYR A 128 18.79 18.07 8.25
C TYR A 128 18.29 19.51 8.01
N SER A 129 17.10 19.65 7.48
CA SER A 129 16.45 20.95 7.29
C SER A 129 15.59 21.30 8.50
N GLU A 130 15.75 22.51 9.03
CA GLU A 130 14.87 23.11 10.04
C GLU A 130 13.72 23.92 9.44
N ASN A 131 13.56 23.92 8.11
CA ASN A 131 12.48 24.62 7.41
C ASN A 131 11.14 23.88 7.55
N VAL A 132 10.63 23.83 8.76
CA VAL A 132 9.37 23.17 9.12
C VAL A 132 8.51 24.11 9.95
N ASN A 133 7.19 24.01 9.86
CA ASN A 133 6.23 24.79 10.66
C ASN A 133 6.40 26.31 10.51
N GLY A 134 6.80 26.81 9.33
CA GLY A 134 6.97 28.24 9.11
C GLY A 134 8.37 28.80 9.42
N ASN A 135 9.27 28.00 9.99
CA ASN A 135 10.66 28.39 10.18
C ASN A 135 11.38 28.50 8.84
N TYR A 136 12.36 29.42 8.79
CA TYR A 136 13.27 29.57 7.69
C TYR A 136 14.71 29.41 8.16
N ALA A 137 15.42 28.44 7.62
CA ALA A 137 16.85 28.26 7.75
C ALA A 137 17.51 28.35 6.37
N GLU A 138 18.54 29.16 6.25
CA GLU A 138 19.26 29.37 4.99
C GLU A 138 20.14 28.17 4.62
N ASN A 139 20.66 27.47 5.64
CA ASN A 139 21.58 26.34 5.48
C ASN A 139 21.07 25.11 6.23
N PRO A 140 21.50 23.90 5.85
CA PRO A 140 21.24 22.70 6.62
C PRO A 140 21.85 22.77 8.04
N THR A 141 21.17 22.17 9.00
CA THR A 141 21.58 22.13 10.42
C THR A 141 22.29 20.81 10.72
N PRO A 142 23.44 20.81 11.41
CA PRO A 142 24.09 19.56 11.86
C PRO A 142 23.20 18.77 12.81
N ASN A 143 23.08 17.46 12.60
CA ASN A 143 22.35 16.56 13.47
C ASN A 143 23.29 16.00 14.56
N SER A 144 23.04 16.35 15.81
CA SER A 144 23.82 15.87 16.95
C SER A 144 23.68 14.36 17.22
N ASP A 145 22.64 13.73 16.68
CA ASP A 145 22.38 12.29 16.76
C ASP A 145 22.05 11.73 15.39
N PRO A 146 23.04 11.24 14.63
CA PRO A 146 22.84 10.78 13.25
C PRO A 146 21.92 9.57 13.11
N ASN A 147 21.65 8.80 14.17
CA ASN A 147 20.68 7.71 14.15
C ASN A 147 19.24 8.17 14.37
N LEU A 148 19.02 9.44 14.77
CA LEU A 148 17.69 10.04 14.82
C LEU A 148 17.37 10.63 13.44
N LEU A 149 16.40 10.02 12.77
CA LEU A 149 15.96 10.39 11.43
C LEU A 149 15.06 11.61 11.51
N ARG A 150 15.68 12.80 11.46
CA ARG A 150 14.97 14.08 11.54
C ARG A 150 13.94 14.23 10.44
N ASN A 151 12.82 14.88 10.76
CA ASN A 151 11.72 15.13 9.82
C ASN A 151 10.97 13.85 9.39
N THR A 152 10.85 12.86 10.27
CA THR A 152 10.00 11.69 10.06
C THR A 152 8.71 11.71 10.88
N GLY A 153 8.58 12.66 11.82
CA GLY A 153 7.41 12.81 12.68
C GLY A 153 6.21 13.44 11.97
N TYR A 154 5.01 13.04 12.36
CA TYR A 154 3.73 13.62 11.93
C TYR A 154 2.60 13.21 12.88
N ASN A 155 1.43 13.79 12.73
CA ASN A 155 0.24 13.35 13.46
C ASN A 155 -0.92 13.03 12.50
N GLN A 156 -1.85 12.21 12.98
CA GLN A 156 -3.01 11.77 12.22
C GLN A 156 -4.23 11.65 13.12
N THR A 157 -5.38 12.05 12.58
CA THR A 157 -6.69 11.88 13.20
C THR A 157 -7.58 11.07 12.27
N ASP A 158 -8.23 10.03 12.81
CA ASP A 158 -9.14 9.18 12.10
C ASP A 158 -10.49 9.15 12.81
N PHE A 159 -11.56 9.20 12.03
CA PHE A 159 -12.94 9.11 12.48
C PHE A 159 -13.67 8.03 11.71
N LEU A 160 -14.47 7.22 12.41
CA LEU A 160 -15.39 6.26 11.81
C LEU A 160 -16.76 6.34 12.49
N GLN A 161 -17.81 6.38 11.68
CA GLN A 161 -19.20 6.22 12.11
C GLN A 161 -19.86 5.15 11.26
N LYS A 162 -20.41 4.11 11.89
CA LYS A 162 -21.23 3.10 11.21
C LYS A 162 -22.60 3.00 11.85
N PHE A 163 -23.61 2.79 10.99
CA PHE A 163 -24.95 2.40 11.40
C PHE A 163 -25.31 1.05 10.76
N TYR A 164 -26.00 0.24 11.50
CA TYR A 164 -26.61 -1.01 11.06
C TYR A 164 -28.09 -0.96 11.37
N VAL A 165 -28.93 -1.08 10.33
CA VAL A 165 -30.40 -0.92 10.43
C VAL A 165 -31.07 -2.06 9.66
N PRO A 166 -31.76 -3.00 10.30
CA PRO A 166 -32.65 -3.94 9.63
C PRO A 166 -33.84 -3.18 9.04
N LEU A 167 -34.03 -3.26 7.73
CA LEU A 167 -35.19 -2.67 7.03
C LEU A 167 -36.37 -3.64 6.98
N SER A 168 -36.06 -4.94 6.94
CA SER A 168 -37.05 -6.02 6.95
C SER A 168 -36.41 -7.30 7.49
N LYS A 169 -37.16 -8.42 7.54
CA LYS A 169 -36.62 -9.74 7.92
C LYS A 169 -35.45 -10.21 7.03
N ASN A 170 -35.39 -9.72 5.79
CA ASN A 170 -34.49 -10.21 4.77
C ASN A 170 -33.60 -9.11 4.17
N THR A 171 -33.63 -7.90 4.73
CA THR A 171 -32.93 -6.76 4.17
C THR A 171 -32.40 -5.88 5.28
N ASP A 172 -31.07 -5.67 5.25
CA ASP A 172 -30.36 -4.81 6.19
C ASP A 172 -29.66 -3.69 5.45
N LEU A 173 -29.58 -2.53 6.09
CA LEU A 173 -28.82 -1.38 5.62
C LEU A 173 -27.63 -1.12 6.54
N LYS A 174 -26.45 -0.99 5.96
CA LYS A 174 -25.26 -0.44 6.62
C LYS A 174 -24.93 0.91 6.01
N ILE A 175 -24.62 1.88 6.86
CA ILE A 175 -24.09 3.19 6.45
C ILE A 175 -22.74 3.34 7.11
N ASN A 176 -21.72 3.74 6.35
CA ASN A 176 -20.36 3.85 6.82
C ASN A 176 -19.78 5.19 6.36
N LEU A 177 -19.35 5.99 7.31
CA LEU A 177 -18.68 7.26 7.11
C LEU A 177 -17.30 7.19 7.74
N GLN A 178 -16.27 7.50 6.98
CA GLN A 178 -14.88 7.55 7.42
C GLN A 178 -14.25 8.88 7.03
N TYR A 179 -13.45 9.43 7.92
CA TYR A 179 -12.62 10.59 7.64
C TYR A 179 -11.26 10.40 8.26
N SER A 180 -10.21 10.68 7.49
CA SER A 180 -8.82 10.67 7.93
C SER A 180 -8.13 11.94 7.49
N THR A 181 -7.33 12.53 8.37
CA THR A 181 -6.47 13.69 8.07
C THR A 181 -5.18 13.61 8.83
N SER A 182 -4.09 14.07 8.24
CA SER A 182 -2.78 14.19 8.89
C SER A 182 -2.34 15.65 9.01
N SER A 183 -1.27 15.90 9.78
CA SER A 183 -0.43 17.09 9.60
C SER A 183 0.33 16.99 8.27
N ASP A 184 1.16 17.99 7.97
CA ASP A 184 2.19 17.89 6.94
C ASP A 184 3.08 16.67 7.22
N ILE A 185 3.39 15.89 6.16
CA ILE A 185 4.26 14.71 6.24
C ILE A 185 5.52 15.01 5.44
N GLN A 186 6.62 15.20 6.17
CA GLN A 186 7.91 15.50 5.56
C GLN A 186 8.40 14.32 4.73
N ARG A 187 8.93 14.60 3.55
CA ARG A 187 9.45 13.57 2.68
C ARG A 187 10.92 13.32 2.92
N PHE A 188 11.20 12.42 3.84
CA PHE A 188 12.52 12.09 4.36
C PHE A 188 13.55 11.80 3.25
N ASP A 189 13.22 10.94 2.28
CA ASP A 189 14.13 10.57 1.18
C ASP A 189 14.57 11.78 0.34
N ARG A 190 13.67 12.75 0.11
CA ARG A 190 13.98 13.95 -0.66
C ARG A 190 14.71 15.00 0.16
N LEU A 191 14.38 15.14 1.45
CA LEU A 191 15.07 16.08 2.35
C LEU A 191 16.52 15.67 2.64
N ASN A 192 16.87 14.40 2.44
CA ASN A 192 18.23 13.89 2.58
C ASN A 192 18.96 13.74 1.23
N GLU A 193 18.37 14.19 0.12
CA GLU A 193 19.02 14.23 -1.19
C GLU A 193 20.12 15.28 -1.20
N LEU A 194 21.33 14.88 -1.59
CA LEU A 194 22.47 15.78 -1.70
C LEU A 194 22.48 16.50 -3.06
N LYS A 195 22.84 17.77 -3.06
CA LYS A 195 23.12 18.52 -4.27
C LYS A 195 24.49 18.13 -4.84
N ASP A 196 25.46 17.91 -3.97
CA ASP A 196 26.79 17.40 -4.26
C ASP A 196 27.05 16.16 -3.38
N VAL A 197 27.19 15.01 -4.00
CA VAL A 197 27.39 13.72 -3.29
C VAL A 197 28.74 13.66 -2.54
N THR A 198 29.67 14.57 -2.80
CA THR A 198 30.96 14.68 -2.11
C THR A 198 30.88 15.54 -0.85
N ASP A 199 29.80 16.32 -0.68
CA ASP A 199 29.57 17.17 0.48
C ASP A 199 28.26 16.78 1.20
N ILE A 200 28.38 16.07 2.30
CA ILE A 200 27.25 15.61 3.10
C ILE A 200 26.40 16.73 3.71
N SER A 201 26.91 17.97 3.72
CA SER A 201 26.17 19.14 4.18
C SER A 201 25.34 19.80 3.06
N SER A 202 25.55 19.42 1.80
CA SER A 202 24.93 20.03 0.63
C SER A 202 23.53 19.49 0.33
N LEU A 203 22.60 19.57 1.28
CA LEU A 203 21.21 19.14 1.06
C LEU A 203 20.57 19.94 -0.09
N LYS A 204 19.87 19.23 -1.01
CA LYS A 204 19.20 19.83 -2.16
C LYS A 204 17.94 20.61 -1.76
N PHE A 205 17.10 20.03 -0.90
CA PHE A 205 15.80 20.58 -0.54
C PHE A 205 15.77 21.14 0.88
N ALA A 206 15.37 22.40 0.99
CA ALA A 206 15.04 23.06 2.24
C ALA A 206 13.64 22.63 2.75
N GLU A 207 12.70 22.42 1.83
CA GLU A 207 11.35 21.94 2.12
C GLU A 207 10.96 20.90 1.07
N TRP A 208 10.49 19.79 1.53
CA TRP A 208 9.82 18.81 0.72
C TRP A 208 8.85 17.99 1.58
N TYR A 209 7.56 18.25 1.47
CA TYR A 209 6.55 17.59 2.26
C TYR A 209 5.26 17.39 1.48
N TYR A 210 4.47 16.39 1.91
CA TYR A 210 3.07 16.31 1.57
C TYR A 210 2.31 17.20 2.53
N GLY A 211 1.43 18.06 2.06
CA GLY A 211 0.44 18.73 2.88
C GLY A 211 -0.52 17.70 3.51
N PRO A 212 -1.47 18.13 4.34
CA PRO A 212 -2.37 17.21 5.01
C PRO A 212 -2.99 16.21 4.05
N GLN A 213 -2.74 14.92 4.28
CA GLN A 213 -3.38 13.83 3.56
C GLN A 213 -4.82 13.73 4.06
N LYS A 214 -5.81 13.92 3.19
CA LYS A 214 -7.22 13.86 3.57
C LYS A 214 -7.94 12.79 2.77
N ARG A 215 -8.71 11.97 3.47
CA ARG A 215 -9.61 10.99 2.87
C ARG A 215 -10.96 11.03 3.55
N PHE A 216 -12.00 11.23 2.75
CA PHE A 216 -13.39 11.08 3.14
C PHE A 216 -13.99 9.88 2.40
N LEU A 217 -14.74 9.03 3.08
CA LEU A 217 -15.53 7.94 2.52
C LEU A 217 -16.93 7.96 3.12
N LEU A 218 -17.93 7.99 2.28
CA LEU A 218 -19.31 7.67 2.63
C LEU A 218 -19.75 6.47 1.78
N SER A 219 -20.18 5.38 2.42
CA SER A 219 -20.73 4.23 1.70
C SER A 219 -21.98 3.70 2.34
N THR A 220 -22.85 3.12 1.52
CA THR A 220 -24.02 2.37 1.97
C THR A 220 -23.99 0.97 1.39
N GLN A 221 -24.36 -0.02 2.19
CA GLN A 221 -24.51 -1.41 1.78
C GLN A 221 -25.93 -1.88 2.07
N LEU A 222 -26.65 -2.26 1.03
CA LEU A 222 -27.91 -2.95 1.15
C LEU A 222 -27.66 -4.46 1.10
N LEU A 223 -27.86 -5.14 2.21
CA LEU A 223 -27.71 -6.59 2.36
C LEU A 223 -29.07 -7.23 2.16
N ILE A 224 -29.19 -8.18 1.23
CA ILE A 224 -30.44 -8.82 0.83
C ILE A 224 -30.28 -10.32 1.03
N ASN A 225 -31.05 -10.90 1.97
CA ASN A 225 -31.00 -12.31 2.33
C ASN A 225 -32.43 -12.88 2.29
N PRO A 226 -33.03 -13.10 1.11
CA PRO A 226 -34.45 -13.42 0.99
C PRO A 226 -34.77 -14.88 1.35
N ASP A 227 -33.75 -15.72 1.59
CA ASP A 227 -33.89 -17.16 1.86
C ASP A 227 -34.78 -17.85 0.80
N LYS A 228 -34.48 -17.58 -0.46
CA LYS A 228 -35.18 -18.11 -1.63
C LYS A 228 -34.22 -18.89 -2.53
N ASN A 229 -34.70 -19.91 -3.20
CA ASN A 229 -33.88 -20.73 -4.10
C ASN A 229 -33.30 -19.93 -5.29
N TRP A 230 -33.88 -18.76 -5.62
CA TRP A 230 -33.40 -17.91 -6.70
C TRP A 230 -32.38 -16.85 -6.25
N LEU A 231 -32.25 -16.61 -4.96
CA LEU A 231 -31.26 -15.69 -4.37
C LEU A 231 -31.02 -16.08 -2.90
N GLU A 232 -29.80 -16.49 -2.58
CA GLU A 232 -29.38 -16.78 -1.21
C GLU A 232 -28.97 -15.50 -0.49
N SER A 233 -28.13 -14.71 -1.14
CA SER A 233 -27.65 -13.44 -0.61
C SER A 233 -27.31 -12.48 -1.73
N GLY A 234 -27.49 -11.21 -1.46
CA GLY A 234 -27.06 -10.12 -2.33
C GLY A 234 -26.55 -8.95 -1.51
N THR A 235 -25.57 -8.24 -2.05
CA THR A 235 -25.08 -6.98 -1.49
C THR A 235 -24.99 -5.96 -2.59
N ILE A 236 -25.61 -4.80 -2.40
CA ILE A 236 -25.42 -3.63 -3.26
C ILE A 236 -24.70 -2.58 -2.44
N THR A 237 -23.52 -2.18 -2.90
CA THR A 237 -22.70 -1.16 -2.25
C THR A 237 -22.64 0.07 -3.13
N THR A 238 -22.97 1.24 -2.56
CA THR A 238 -22.72 2.55 -3.19
C THR A 238 -21.72 3.33 -2.36
N ALA A 239 -20.83 4.07 -2.99
CA ALA A 239 -19.83 4.84 -2.27
C ALA A 239 -19.44 6.13 -2.99
N TYR A 240 -19.15 7.14 -2.17
CA TYR A 240 -18.44 8.35 -2.56
C TYR A 240 -17.16 8.48 -1.76
N GLN A 241 -16.05 8.81 -2.42
CA GLN A 241 -14.78 9.12 -1.79
C GLN A 241 -14.25 10.46 -2.31
N ASN A 242 -13.67 11.25 -1.42
CA ASN A 242 -12.86 12.42 -1.77
C ASN A 242 -11.47 12.24 -1.14
N ILE A 243 -10.44 12.39 -1.97
CA ILE A 243 -9.04 12.27 -1.55
C ILE A 243 -8.34 13.54 -1.99
N GLN A 244 -7.60 14.14 -1.05
CA GLN A 244 -6.80 15.34 -1.29
C GLN A 244 -5.36 15.06 -0.84
N GLU A 245 -4.42 15.37 -1.71
CA GLU A 245 -3.00 15.35 -1.40
C GLU A 245 -2.30 16.52 -2.08
N SER A 246 -1.20 16.96 -1.51
CA SER A 246 -0.38 18.00 -2.10
C SER A 246 1.10 17.70 -1.91
N ARG A 247 1.93 18.32 -2.76
CA ARG A 247 3.39 18.25 -2.72
C ARG A 247 3.93 19.64 -2.74
N ILE A 248 4.64 19.99 -1.70
CA ILE A 248 5.24 21.30 -1.51
C ILE A 248 6.75 21.12 -1.45
N GLN A 249 7.48 21.93 -2.23
CA GLN A 249 8.94 21.84 -2.25
C GLN A 249 9.60 23.19 -2.47
N ARG A 250 10.80 23.31 -1.88
CA ARG A 250 11.72 24.46 -2.07
C ARG A 250 13.16 23.98 -1.92
N LYS A 251 14.04 24.41 -2.81
CA LYS A 251 15.48 24.12 -2.73
C LYS A 251 16.18 25.04 -1.74
N PHE A 252 17.28 24.59 -1.12
CA PHE A 252 18.18 25.50 -0.41
C PHE A 252 18.75 26.56 -1.35
N GLY A 253 18.91 27.79 -0.84
CA GLY A 253 19.35 28.94 -1.63
C GLY A 253 18.28 29.57 -2.52
N SER A 254 17.02 29.07 -2.49
CA SER A 254 15.89 29.67 -3.19
C SER A 254 14.79 30.08 -2.22
N LEU A 255 14.11 31.18 -2.51
CA LEU A 255 12.88 31.61 -1.84
C LEU A 255 11.62 31.10 -2.56
N ASP A 256 11.76 30.49 -3.72
CA ASP A 256 10.65 30.03 -4.55
C ASP A 256 10.15 28.66 -4.08
N ARG A 257 8.89 28.62 -3.63
CA ARG A 257 8.19 27.43 -3.16
C ARG A 257 7.15 27.00 -4.18
N SER A 258 7.25 25.76 -4.63
CA SER A 258 6.31 25.12 -5.57
C SER A 258 5.24 24.32 -4.82
N TYR A 259 4.02 24.39 -5.31
CA TYR A 259 2.84 23.65 -4.82
C TYR A 259 2.26 22.82 -5.96
N ARG A 260 1.94 21.56 -5.69
CA ARG A 260 1.20 20.66 -6.58
C ARG A 260 0.12 19.99 -5.76
N GLU A 261 -1.11 20.17 -6.16
CA GLU A 261 -2.30 19.75 -5.40
C GLU A 261 -3.19 18.87 -6.25
N GLU A 262 -3.54 17.71 -5.73
CA GLU A 262 -4.38 16.74 -6.40
C GLU A 262 -5.65 16.47 -5.58
N THR A 263 -6.77 16.44 -6.28
CA THR A 263 -8.07 16.06 -5.72
C THR A 263 -8.66 14.94 -6.56
N VAL A 264 -9.11 13.87 -5.90
CA VAL A 264 -9.78 12.75 -6.56
C VAL A 264 -11.16 12.55 -5.94
N ASN A 265 -12.21 12.65 -6.77
CA ASN A 265 -13.57 12.30 -6.42
C ASN A 265 -13.92 10.95 -7.04
N ILE A 266 -14.43 10.00 -6.25
CA ILE A 266 -14.75 8.66 -6.72
C ILE A 266 -16.22 8.37 -6.38
N PHE A 267 -16.99 8.02 -7.40
CA PHE A 267 -18.35 7.50 -7.25
C PHE A 267 -18.37 6.06 -7.70
N SER A 268 -18.86 5.15 -6.86
CA SER A 268 -18.91 3.73 -7.21
C SER A 268 -20.21 3.07 -6.79
N VAL A 269 -20.63 2.09 -7.61
CA VAL A 269 -21.73 1.17 -7.31
C VAL A 269 -21.27 -0.22 -7.71
N ASN A 270 -21.36 -1.17 -6.80
CA ASN A 270 -21.14 -2.59 -7.09
C ASN A 270 -22.26 -3.44 -6.48
N GLY A 271 -22.56 -4.54 -7.14
CA GLY A 271 -23.52 -5.54 -6.70
C GLY A 271 -22.93 -6.93 -6.79
N ASP A 272 -23.08 -7.71 -5.72
CA ASP A 272 -22.58 -9.08 -5.57
C ASP A 272 -23.74 -9.97 -5.13
N PHE A 273 -24.02 -11.03 -5.87
CA PHE A 273 -25.17 -11.91 -5.64
C PHE A 273 -24.73 -13.38 -5.65
N SER A 274 -25.35 -14.18 -4.79
CA SER A 274 -25.12 -15.62 -4.69
C SER A 274 -26.44 -16.38 -4.81
N VAL A 275 -26.44 -17.39 -5.71
CA VAL A 275 -27.61 -18.24 -6.00
C VAL A 275 -27.23 -19.69 -5.82
N PRO A 276 -27.87 -20.45 -4.90
CA PRO A 276 -27.72 -21.88 -4.85
C PRO A 276 -28.47 -22.50 -6.03
N ILE A 277 -27.76 -23.27 -6.85
CA ILE A 277 -28.37 -23.98 -7.98
C ILE A 277 -29.04 -25.30 -7.50
N THR A 278 -28.50 -25.85 -6.40
CA THR A 278 -29.01 -27.08 -5.78
C THR A 278 -29.42 -26.81 -4.33
N GLU A 279 -30.44 -27.52 -3.83
CA GLU A 279 -30.92 -27.36 -2.46
C GLU A 279 -29.84 -27.67 -1.41
N ASP A 280 -28.97 -28.64 -1.69
CA ASP A 280 -27.84 -29.02 -0.83
C ASP A 280 -26.66 -28.06 -0.91
N LYS A 281 -26.78 -26.98 -1.71
CA LYS A 281 -25.75 -25.94 -1.95
C LYS A 281 -24.39 -26.49 -2.43
N THR A 282 -24.40 -27.69 -3.04
CA THR A 282 -23.20 -28.25 -3.69
C THR A 282 -22.83 -27.51 -4.98
N ARG A 283 -23.76 -26.72 -5.52
CA ARG A 283 -23.56 -25.87 -6.71
C ARG A 283 -24.04 -24.47 -6.39
N ILE A 284 -23.12 -23.51 -6.50
CA ILE A 284 -23.39 -22.09 -6.22
C ILE A 284 -22.95 -21.28 -7.42
N LEU A 285 -23.82 -20.40 -7.89
CA LEU A 285 -23.52 -19.37 -8.88
C LEU A 285 -23.44 -18.02 -8.16
N SER A 286 -22.30 -17.34 -8.29
CA SER A 286 -22.16 -15.94 -7.88
C SER A 286 -22.03 -15.08 -9.12
N TYR A 287 -22.63 -13.90 -9.10
CA TYR A 287 -22.51 -12.94 -10.19
C TYR A 287 -22.58 -11.52 -9.65
N GLY A 288 -22.04 -10.59 -10.41
CA GLY A 288 -22.04 -9.22 -9.96
C GLY A 288 -21.67 -8.23 -11.04
N PHE A 289 -21.74 -6.97 -10.66
CA PHE A 289 -21.36 -5.84 -11.50
C PHE A 289 -20.59 -4.79 -10.69
N GLU A 290 -19.82 -3.98 -11.39
CA GLU A 290 -19.08 -2.85 -10.82
C GLU A 290 -19.14 -1.67 -11.80
N VAL A 291 -19.41 -0.47 -11.27
CA VAL A 291 -19.22 0.80 -11.96
C VAL A 291 -18.49 1.74 -11.01
N ALA A 292 -17.37 2.29 -11.43
CA ALA A 292 -16.59 3.25 -10.65
C ALA A 292 -16.10 4.39 -11.55
N TYR A 293 -16.47 5.61 -11.21
CA TYR A 293 -16.06 6.82 -11.89
C TYR A 293 -15.14 7.64 -10.99
N ASN A 294 -13.94 7.94 -11.48
CA ASN A 294 -12.96 8.77 -10.83
C ASN A 294 -12.81 10.07 -11.61
N ASP A 295 -12.89 11.19 -10.92
CA ASP A 295 -12.62 12.52 -11.41
C ASP A 295 -11.38 13.07 -10.73
N VAL A 296 -10.36 13.47 -11.51
CA VAL A 296 -9.04 13.86 -11.03
C VAL A 296 -8.75 15.28 -11.45
N GLY A 297 -8.63 16.16 -10.46
CA GLY A 297 -8.12 17.51 -10.62
C GLY A 297 -6.66 17.61 -10.19
N SER A 298 -5.83 18.29 -10.97
CA SER A 298 -4.44 18.61 -10.65
C SER A 298 -4.22 20.10 -10.84
N ASN A 299 -3.71 20.76 -9.81
CA ASN A 299 -3.40 22.19 -9.81
C ASN A 299 -1.98 22.41 -9.35
N SER A 300 -1.32 23.45 -9.88
CA SER A 300 0.04 23.81 -9.50
C SER A 300 0.28 25.30 -9.59
N TYR A 301 1.06 25.80 -8.66
CA TYR A 301 1.49 27.21 -8.61
C TYR A 301 2.75 27.33 -7.77
N GLY A 302 3.44 28.43 -7.94
CA GLY A 302 4.63 28.81 -7.16
C GLY A 302 4.43 30.13 -6.45
N LYS A 303 5.09 30.30 -5.30
CA LYS A 303 5.10 31.54 -4.52
C LYS A 303 6.50 31.82 -3.99
N THR A 304 6.94 33.08 -4.10
CA THR A 304 8.21 33.53 -3.52
C THR A 304 7.99 33.94 -2.06
N LEU A 305 8.80 33.40 -1.14
CA LEU A 305 8.70 33.65 0.29
C LEU A 305 9.14 35.05 0.67
N ASN A 306 8.45 35.66 1.63
CA ASN A 306 8.90 36.83 2.37
C ASN A 306 9.39 36.37 3.75
N ILE A 307 10.64 36.69 4.08
CA ILE A 307 11.31 36.24 5.30
C ILE A 307 11.56 37.42 6.23
N SER A 308 11.31 37.26 7.51
CA SER A 308 11.69 38.18 8.58
C SER A 308 12.04 37.38 9.84
N ASN A 309 13.19 37.68 10.45
CA ASN A 309 13.66 37.04 11.68
C ASN A 309 13.67 35.51 11.64
N ASN A 310 14.10 34.92 10.53
CA ASN A 310 14.09 33.47 10.29
C ASN A 310 12.69 32.81 10.32
N GLU A 311 11.66 33.59 10.06
CA GLU A 311 10.30 33.12 9.91
C GLU A 311 9.73 33.52 8.55
N ILE A 312 8.86 32.66 8.01
CA ILE A 312 8.12 32.96 6.79
C ILE A 312 6.91 33.82 7.17
N VAL A 313 6.98 35.12 6.82
CA VAL A 313 5.94 36.10 7.18
C VAL A 313 4.91 36.35 6.08
N GLY A 314 5.11 35.78 4.88
CA GLY A 314 4.19 35.92 3.76
C GLY A 314 4.80 35.54 2.42
N PHE A 315 4.13 35.97 1.37
CA PHE A 315 4.53 35.68 -0.03
C PHE A 315 4.49 36.97 -0.87
N SER A 316 5.36 37.09 -1.86
CA SER A 316 5.44 38.30 -2.73
C SER A 316 4.97 38.04 -4.15
N ASN A 317 5.54 37.06 -4.84
CA ASN A 317 5.29 36.84 -6.27
C ASN A 317 4.67 35.45 -6.47
N ASP A 318 3.73 35.37 -7.41
CA ASP A 318 3.23 34.11 -7.93
C ASP A 318 3.94 33.76 -9.23
N PHE A 319 4.29 32.49 -9.44
CA PHE A 319 4.89 31.99 -10.67
C PHE A 319 4.28 30.65 -11.08
N LYS A 320 4.43 30.31 -12.37
CA LYS A 320 3.93 29.06 -12.91
C LYS A 320 4.84 27.90 -12.52
N VAL A 321 4.22 26.73 -12.28
CA VAL A 321 4.86 25.46 -11.98
C VAL A 321 4.22 24.37 -12.81
N GLN A 322 4.99 23.43 -13.35
CA GLN A 322 4.44 22.28 -14.06
C GLN A 322 3.52 21.45 -13.16
N SER A 323 2.31 21.19 -13.61
CA SER A 323 1.36 20.29 -12.92
C SER A 323 1.87 18.85 -12.91
N ARG A 324 1.45 18.09 -11.91
CA ARG A 324 1.83 16.67 -11.79
C ARG A 324 1.06 15.77 -12.74
N TYR A 325 -0.22 16.05 -12.94
CA TYR A 325 -1.15 15.34 -13.83
C TYR A 325 -1.79 16.35 -14.79
N PRO A 326 -2.63 15.86 -15.74
CA PRO A 326 -3.29 16.76 -16.70
C PRO A 326 -4.05 17.91 -15.99
N ASP A 327 -3.65 19.13 -16.27
CA ASP A 327 -4.16 20.36 -15.64
C ASP A 327 -5.53 20.81 -16.19
N GLY A 328 -5.92 20.31 -17.36
CA GLY A 328 -7.28 20.43 -17.90
C GLY A 328 -8.27 19.41 -17.35
N GLY A 329 -7.84 18.62 -16.34
CA GLY A 329 -8.62 17.57 -15.71
C GLY A 329 -8.48 16.21 -16.37
N SER A 330 -8.78 15.17 -15.61
CA SER A 330 -8.82 13.80 -16.13
C SER A 330 -9.89 12.96 -15.43
N SER A 331 -10.39 11.96 -16.12
CA SER A 331 -11.35 11.01 -15.58
C SER A 331 -11.04 9.56 -15.95
N PHE A 332 -11.49 8.66 -15.11
CA PHE A 332 -11.30 7.22 -15.28
C PHE A 332 -12.57 6.47 -14.85
N LEU A 333 -13.29 5.92 -15.83
CA LEU A 333 -14.49 5.11 -15.62
C LEU A 333 -14.12 3.62 -15.78
N THR A 334 -14.52 2.82 -14.81
CA THR A 334 -14.48 1.34 -14.88
C THR A 334 -15.91 0.82 -14.86
N SER A 335 -16.24 -0.10 -15.78
CA SER A 335 -17.51 -0.84 -15.82
C SER A 335 -17.23 -2.31 -16.00
N ALA A 336 -17.87 -3.17 -15.20
CA ALA A 336 -17.61 -4.59 -15.28
C ALA A 336 -18.83 -5.44 -14.90
N VAL A 337 -18.86 -6.67 -15.43
CA VAL A 337 -19.77 -7.74 -15.03
C VAL A 337 -18.96 -9.03 -14.87
N TYR A 338 -19.37 -9.88 -13.92
CA TYR A 338 -18.71 -11.15 -13.69
C TYR A 338 -19.69 -12.25 -13.29
N VAL A 339 -19.25 -13.47 -13.53
CA VAL A 339 -19.91 -14.70 -13.07
C VAL A 339 -18.85 -15.64 -12.53
N ASP A 340 -19.13 -16.25 -11.37
CA ASP A 340 -18.31 -17.26 -10.71
C ASP A 340 -19.19 -18.47 -10.35
N TYR A 341 -18.70 -19.67 -10.64
CA TYR A 341 -19.40 -20.91 -10.40
C TYR A 341 -18.55 -21.84 -9.55
N ARG A 342 -19.11 -22.26 -8.43
CA ARG A 342 -18.53 -23.25 -7.53
C ARG A 342 -19.36 -24.53 -7.56
N GLN A 343 -18.68 -25.68 -7.67
CA GLN A 343 -19.30 -27.01 -7.60
C GLN A 343 -18.47 -27.94 -6.71
N ASP A 344 -19.11 -28.54 -5.72
CA ASP A 344 -18.57 -29.68 -5.01
C ASP A 344 -18.83 -30.94 -5.83
N LEU A 345 -17.78 -31.39 -6.57
CA LEU A 345 -17.84 -32.55 -7.48
C LEU A 345 -17.96 -33.86 -6.67
N SER A 346 -17.44 -33.88 -5.46
CA SER A 346 -17.52 -34.94 -4.49
C SER A 346 -17.20 -34.40 -3.08
N PRO A 347 -17.42 -35.20 -2.01
CA PRO A 347 -16.99 -34.79 -0.66
C PRO A 347 -15.49 -34.50 -0.53
N LYS A 348 -14.70 -34.85 -1.55
CA LYS A 348 -13.24 -34.67 -1.59
C LYS A 348 -12.76 -33.63 -2.59
N SER A 349 -13.62 -33.16 -3.47
CA SER A 349 -13.18 -32.29 -4.57
C SER A 349 -14.18 -31.18 -4.85
N THR A 350 -13.65 -29.96 -4.99
CA THR A 350 -14.38 -28.74 -5.34
C THR A 350 -13.76 -28.10 -6.55
N LEU A 351 -14.57 -27.73 -7.52
CA LEU A 351 -14.23 -26.92 -8.70
C LEU A 351 -14.77 -25.51 -8.48
N ASN A 352 -13.97 -24.51 -8.81
CA ASN A 352 -14.39 -23.11 -8.90
C ASN A 352 -13.95 -22.55 -10.25
N THR A 353 -14.83 -21.87 -10.97
CA THR A 353 -14.49 -21.21 -12.23
C THR A 353 -15.24 -19.90 -12.36
N GLY A 354 -14.58 -18.88 -12.86
CA GLY A 354 -15.17 -17.56 -13.03
C GLY A 354 -14.69 -16.87 -14.29
N ILE A 355 -15.50 -15.94 -14.76
CA ILE A 355 -15.20 -15.06 -15.90
C ILE A 355 -15.69 -13.64 -15.59
N ARG A 356 -14.92 -12.66 -16.00
CA ARG A 356 -15.27 -11.24 -15.87
C ARG A 356 -14.95 -10.51 -17.17
N PHE A 357 -15.87 -9.66 -17.60
CA PHE A 357 -15.63 -8.64 -18.60
C PHE A 357 -15.49 -7.30 -17.92
N THR A 358 -14.46 -6.54 -18.25
CA THR A 358 -14.23 -5.18 -17.76
C THR A 358 -13.95 -4.25 -18.92
N ASN A 359 -14.60 -3.10 -18.92
CA ASN A 359 -14.28 -1.97 -19.79
C ASN A 359 -13.80 -0.80 -18.95
N THR A 360 -12.77 -0.10 -19.42
CA THR A 360 -12.25 1.14 -18.81
C THR A 360 -12.22 2.23 -19.86
N HIS A 361 -12.69 3.42 -19.49
CA HIS A 361 -12.65 4.62 -20.32
C HIS A 361 -11.90 5.73 -19.60
N LYS A 362 -10.96 6.37 -20.28
CA LYS A 362 -10.11 7.43 -19.75
C LYS A 362 -10.21 8.66 -20.62
N ASN A 363 -10.33 9.82 -19.96
CA ASN A 363 -10.14 11.13 -20.58
C ASN A 363 -9.08 11.89 -19.81
N ALA A 364 -8.27 12.66 -20.53
CA ALA A 364 -7.26 13.52 -19.93
C ALA A 364 -6.98 14.70 -20.89
N THR A 365 -6.80 15.90 -20.34
CA THR A 365 -6.51 17.11 -21.12
C THR A 365 -5.38 17.87 -20.46
N TRP A 366 -4.35 18.21 -21.23
CA TRP A 366 -3.27 19.14 -20.85
C TRP A 366 -3.52 20.48 -21.50
N ILE A 367 -3.40 21.56 -20.75
CA ILE A 367 -3.67 22.93 -21.20
C ILE A 367 -2.39 23.78 -21.15
N ASP A 368 -1.59 23.65 -20.08
CA ASP A 368 -0.37 24.46 -19.92
C ASP A 368 0.83 23.82 -20.63
N GLU A 369 1.26 24.40 -21.73
CA GLU A 369 2.37 23.98 -22.56
C GLU A 369 3.70 24.70 -22.19
N THR A 370 3.73 25.48 -21.07
CA THR A 370 4.85 26.38 -20.75
C THR A 370 6.17 25.63 -20.48
N PHE A 371 6.10 24.41 -19.91
CA PHE A 371 7.27 23.68 -19.41
C PHE A 371 7.65 22.45 -20.23
N LEU A 372 6.69 21.81 -20.84
CA LEU A 372 6.88 20.62 -21.64
C LEU A 372 6.14 20.85 -22.96
N ASP A 373 6.85 20.73 -24.05
CA ASP A 373 6.31 20.81 -25.41
C ASP A 373 5.41 19.58 -25.64
N PHE A 374 4.19 19.67 -25.15
CA PHE A 374 3.10 18.78 -25.51
C PHE A 374 2.28 19.52 -26.56
N GLU A 375 2.30 19.07 -27.80
CA GLU A 375 1.19 19.43 -28.70
C GLU A 375 -0.10 19.19 -27.93
N SER A 376 -1.00 20.19 -27.80
CA SER A 376 -2.21 20.16 -26.94
C SER A 376 -2.84 18.77 -26.87
N LEU A 377 -2.54 18.04 -25.77
CA LEU A 377 -2.86 16.62 -25.68
C LEU A 377 -4.24 16.46 -25.04
N THR A 378 -5.18 16.01 -25.84
CA THR A 378 -6.43 15.45 -25.34
C THR A 378 -6.43 13.96 -25.61
N LEU A 379 -6.60 13.15 -24.55
CA LEU A 379 -6.74 11.72 -24.64
C LEU A 379 -8.19 11.32 -24.38
N SER A 380 -8.73 10.44 -25.24
CA SER A 380 -9.92 9.66 -24.97
C SER A 380 -9.65 8.22 -25.39
N LYS A 381 -9.53 7.29 -24.44
CA LYS A 381 -9.12 5.91 -24.70
C LYS A 381 -10.00 4.90 -23.98
N ASN A 382 -10.47 3.90 -24.71
CA ASN A 382 -11.18 2.73 -24.17
C ASN A 382 -10.26 1.52 -24.16
N ASN A 383 -10.30 0.74 -23.06
CA ASN A 383 -9.69 -0.57 -23.00
C ASN A 383 -10.70 -1.60 -22.47
N SER A 384 -10.72 -2.78 -23.04
CA SER A 384 -11.58 -3.89 -22.62
C SER A 384 -10.74 -5.13 -22.37
N ALA A 385 -11.12 -5.90 -21.37
CA ALA A 385 -10.47 -7.16 -21.05
C ALA A 385 -11.46 -8.21 -20.57
N VAL A 386 -11.16 -9.47 -20.90
CA VAL A 386 -11.78 -10.65 -20.32
C VAL A 386 -10.76 -11.33 -19.41
N THR A 387 -11.13 -11.58 -18.17
CA THR A 387 -10.32 -12.34 -17.21
C THR A 387 -11.07 -13.57 -16.74
N ALA A 388 -10.35 -14.65 -16.45
CA ALA A 388 -10.94 -15.92 -16.04
C ALA A 388 -10.12 -16.57 -14.91
N THR A 389 -10.77 -17.44 -14.15
CA THR A 389 -10.15 -18.28 -13.14
C THR A 389 -10.69 -19.69 -13.19
N LEU A 390 -9.83 -20.67 -12.92
CA LEU A 390 -10.17 -22.08 -12.77
C LEU A 390 -9.40 -22.61 -11.57
N GLY A 391 -10.12 -22.92 -10.51
CA GLY A 391 -9.57 -23.46 -9.27
C GLY A 391 -10.07 -24.87 -9.01
N TYR A 392 -9.18 -25.75 -8.57
CA TYR A 392 -9.54 -27.11 -8.19
C TYR A 392 -8.91 -27.46 -6.83
N VAL A 393 -9.73 -27.89 -5.90
CA VAL A 393 -9.31 -28.36 -4.58
C VAL A 393 -9.60 -29.85 -4.45
N TYR A 394 -8.57 -30.62 -4.09
CA TYR A 394 -8.70 -32.06 -3.86
C TYR A 394 -8.21 -32.44 -2.47
N LYS A 395 -9.06 -33.11 -1.69
CA LYS A 395 -8.80 -33.59 -0.33
C LYS A 395 -8.86 -35.14 -0.31
N PRO A 396 -7.80 -35.83 -0.79
CA PRO A 396 -7.80 -37.31 -0.88
C PRO A 396 -8.08 -37.96 0.48
N THR A 397 -7.57 -37.36 1.53
CA THR A 397 -7.81 -37.74 2.92
C THR A 397 -8.05 -36.52 3.80
N ARG A 398 -8.47 -36.72 5.05
CA ARG A 398 -8.64 -35.63 6.04
C ARG A 398 -7.32 -34.86 6.32
N ASN A 399 -6.17 -35.44 5.98
CA ASN A 399 -4.85 -34.88 6.30
C ASN A 399 -4.14 -34.25 5.10
N TRP A 400 -4.70 -34.34 3.90
CA TRP A 400 -4.13 -33.76 2.69
C TRP A 400 -5.10 -32.84 1.99
N GLN A 401 -4.61 -31.72 1.50
CA GLN A 401 -5.31 -30.88 0.57
C GLN A 401 -4.33 -30.44 -0.52
N LEU A 402 -4.75 -30.62 -1.76
CA LEU A 402 -4.07 -30.16 -2.96
C LEU A 402 -4.93 -29.08 -3.58
N ASN A 403 -4.32 -27.97 -3.97
CA ASN A 403 -4.96 -26.87 -4.66
C ASN A 403 -4.26 -26.64 -5.98
N SER A 404 -5.00 -26.40 -7.04
CA SER A 404 -4.45 -25.89 -8.29
C SER A 404 -5.31 -24.73 -8.78
N VAL A 405 -4.67 -23.67 -9.24
CA VAL A 405 -5.34 -22.47 -9.74
C VAL A 405 -4.68 -22.04 -11.03
N LEU A 406 -5.49 -21.84 -12.05
CA LEU A 406 -5.16 -21.08 -13.25
C LEU A 406 -5.97 -19.80 -13.21
N SER A 407 -5.34 -18.67 -13.35
CA SER A 407 -6.03 -17.39 -13.32
C SER A 407 -5.40 -16.38 -14.26
N SER A 408 -6.21 -15.48 -14.78
CA SER A 408 -5.75 -14.33 -15.51
C SER A 408 -6.14 -13.04 -14.83
N GLY A 409 -5.33 -12.01 -15.01
CA GLY A 409 -5.58 -10.66 -14.56
C GLY A 409 -5.19 -9.66 -15.63
N PHE A 410 -5.66 -8.44 -15.51
CA PHE A 410 -5.20 -7.35 -16.35
C PHE A 410 -5.08 -6.07 -15.55
N ARG A 411 -4.28 -5.14 -16.05
CA ARG A 411 -4.13 -3.80 -15.54
C ARG A 411 -4.31 -2.81 -16.68
N SER A 412 -5.35 -2.00 -16.58
CA SER A 412 -5.52 -0.85 -17.47
C SER A 412 -4.63 0.29 -16.94
N PRO A 413 -3.78 0.92 -17.78
CA PRO A 413 -3.03 2.10 -17.36
C PRO A 413 -3.96 3.14 -16.76
N ASN A 414 -3.63 3.69 -15.61
CA ASN A 414 -4.38 4.75 -14.95
C ASN A 414 -3.82 6.15 -15.29
N ILE A 415 -4.30 7.20 -14.64
CA ILE A 415 -3.85 8.57 -14.88
C ILE A 415 -2.36 8.76 -14.47
N ASP A 416 -1.90 8.09 -13.42
CA ASP A 416 -0.47 8.12 -13.03
C ASP A 416 0.43 7.47 -14.08
N ASP A 417 -0.06 6.43 -14.77
CA ASP A 417 0.74 5.74 -15.80
C ASP A 417 0.91 6.58 -17.07
N ILE A 418 -0.16 7.28 -17.48
CA ILE A 418 -0.18 7.98 -18.77
C ILE A 418 0.18 9.45 -18.67
N GLY A 419 -0.04 10.10 -17.53
CA GLY A 419 -0.03 11.56 -17.43
C GLY A 419 0.89 12.16 -16.39
N ARG A 420 1.61 11.34 -15.61
CA ARG A 420 2.45 11.86 -14.53
C ARG A 420 3.68 12.61 -15.04
N VAL A 421 3.92 13.81 -14.45
CA VAL A 421 5.17 14.56 -14.59
C VAL A 421 5.88 14.63 -13.22
N ARG A 422 7.15 14.27 -13.18
CA ARG A 422 7.93 14.23 -11.93
C ARG A 422 9.41 14.07 -12.20
N GLU A 423 10.25 14.79 -11.46
CA GLU A 423 11.70 14.54 -11.39
C GLU A 423 12.03 13.60 -10.21
N LYS A 424 12.96 12.66 -10.41
CA LYS A 424 13.66 11.90 -9.36
C LYS A 424 15.02 11.44 -9.88
N SER A 425 16.08 11.71 -9.10
CA SER A 425 17.45 11.21 -9.37
C SER A 425 17.92 11.53 -10.80
N GLY A 426 17.69 12.78 -11.27
CA GLY A 426 18.08 13.24 -12.59
C GLY A 426 17.21 12.73 -13.75
N ASN A 427 16.14 11.97 -13.47
CA ASN A 427 15.20 11.51 -14.49
C ASN A 427 13.87 12.25 -14.35
N VAL A 428 13.37 12.78 -15.45
CA VAL A 428 12.08 13.45 -15.55
C VAL A 428 11.07 12.52 -16.22
N THR A 429 10.06 12.10 -15.47
CA THR A 429 8.94 11.33 -16.05
C THR A 429 8.06 12.27 -16.86
N ILE A 430 7.81 11.92 -18.10
CA ILE A 430 6.92 12.65 -19.03
C ILE A 430 5.74 11.78 -19.43
N PRO A 431 4.60 12.37 -19.82
CA PRO A 431 3.41 11.62 -20.25
C PRO A 431 3.66 10.69 -21.44
N ASN A 432 2.95 9.56 -21.44
CA ASN A 432 2.83 8.68 -22.60
C ASN A 432 1.38 8.15 -22.71
N ILE A 433 0.63 8.68 -23.65
CA ILE A 433 -0.77 8.31 -23.89
C ILE A 433 -0.93 7.00 -24.66
N MET A 434 0.16 6.45 -25.21
CA MET A 434 0.14 5.25 -26.05
C MET A 434 0.18 3.93 -25.25
N VAL A 435 0.36 4.00 -23.93
CA VAL A 435 0.47 2.83 -23.06
C VAL A 435 -0.81 1.98 -23.12
N ASP A 436 -0.65 0.71 -23.44
CA ASP A 436 -1.71 -0.30 -23.52
C ASP A 436 -1.82 -1.14 -22.25
N PRO A 437 -2.95 -1.86 -22.03
CA PRO A 437 -3.10 -2.74 -20.89
C PRO A 437 -2.05 -3.86 -20.82
N GLU A 438 -1.66 -4.18 -19.61
CA GLU A 438 -0.80 -5.31 -19.25
C GLU A 438 -1.69 -6.49 -18.80
N PHE A 439 -1.32 -7.73 -19.18
CA PHE A 439 -2.02 -8.96 -18.82
C PHE A 439 -1.12 -9.90 -18.03
N ALA A 440 -1.69 -10.58 -17.05
CA ALA A 440 -1.03 -11.62 -16.27
C ALA A 440 -1.77 -12.95 -16.42
N TYR A 441 -1.02 -14.03 -16.64
CA TYR A 441 -1.52 -15.41 -16.64
C TYR A 441 -0.76 -16.20 -15.59
N ASN A 442 -1.46 -16.72 -14.60
CA ASN A 442 -0.86 -17.38 -13.45
C ASN A 442 -1.27 -18.85 -13.37
N ALA A 443 -0.31 -19.68 -13.04
CA ALA A 443 -0.51 -21.07 -12.64
C ALA A 443 0.07 -21.28 -11.25
N GLU A 444 -0.74 -21.81 -10.33
CA GLU A 444 -0.36 -22.07 -8.96
C GLU A 444 -0.73 -23.50 -8.55
N ILE A 445 0.17 -24.12 -7.77
CA ILE A 445 -0.06 -25.40 -7.11
C ILE A 445 0.26 -25.24 -5.62
N GLY A 446 -0.71 -25.61 -4.78
CA GLY A 446 -0.58 -25.60 -3.33
C GLY A 446 -0.81 -26.98 -2.72
N ILE A 447 -0.03 -27.28 -1.70
CA ILE A 447 -0.12 -28.53 -0.94
C ILE A 447 -0.23 -28.19 0.55
N LEU A 448 -1.22 -28.77 1.25
CA LEU A 448 -1.33 -28.73 2.70
C LEU A 448 -1.30 -30.14 3.25
N LYS A 449 -0.44 -30.37 4.23
CA LYS A 449 -0.34 -31.62 4.97
C LYS A 449 -0.55 -31.39 6.45
N TYR A 450 -1.47 -32.15 7.04
CA TYR A 450 -1.74 -32.15 8.46
C TYR A 450 -1.13 -33.38 9.13
N PHE A 451 -0.52 -33.18 10.30
CA PHE A 451 0.15 -34.19 11.09
C PHE A 451 -0.38 -34.22 12.51
N ASN A 452 -0.05 -35.28 13.26
CA ASN A 452 -0.31 -35.40 14.69
C ASN A 452 -1.76 -35.01 15.08
N LYS A 453 -2.76 -35.69 14.49
CA LYS A 453 -4.19 -35.41 14.69
C LYS A 453 -4.54 -33.94 14.35
N ARG A 454 -3.90 -33.38 13.30
CA ARG A 454 -4.05 -32.00 12.82
C ARG A 454 -3.49 -30.91 13.75
N LYS A 455 -2.63 -31.28 14.71
CA LYS A 455 -1.92 -30.30 15.54
C LYS A 455 -0.84 -29.54 14.78
N PHE A 456 -0.30 -30.13 13.70
CA PHE A 456 0.67 -29.48 12.82
C PHE A 456 0.16 -29.47 11.38
N ARG A 457 0.39 -28.37 10.70
CA ARG A 457 0.13 -28.16 9.29
C ARG A 457 1.39 -27.66 8.61
N LEU A 458 1.78 -28.30 7.54
CA LEU A 458 2.78 -27.78 6.59
C LEU A 458 2.06 -27.39 5.30
N GLY A 459 2.43 -26.25 4.75
CA GLY A 459 1.94 -25.76 3.47
C GLY A 459 3.10 -25.41 2.55
N ALA A 460 2.95 -25.68 1.25
CA ALA A 460 3.83 -25.24 0.21
C ALA A 460 3.00 -24.76 -0.96
N ASN A 461 3.30 -23.57 -1.49
CA ASN A 461 2.75 -23.02 -2.72
C ASN A 461 3.89 -22.71 -3.68
N ILE A 462 3.71 -23.06 -4.95
CA ILE A 462 4.60 -22.69 -6.05
C ILE A 462 3.73 -22.03 -7.11
N TYR A 463 4.18 -20.93 -7.67
CA TYR A 463 3.48 -20.22 -8.70
C TYR A 463 4.41 -19.74 -9.81
N TYR A 464 3.83 -19.60 -10.99
CA TYR A 464 4.45 -19.02 -12.17
C TYR A 464 3.45 -18.09 -12.85
N THR A 465 3.85 -16.83 -13.03
CA THR A 465 3.04 -15.80 -13.69
C THR A 465 3.75 -15.32 -14.94
N LEU A 466 3.10 -15.41 -16.08
CA LEU A 466 3.49 -14.79 -17.34
C LEU A 466 2.85 -13.40 -17.40
N LEU A 467 3.65 -12.36 -17.58
CA LEU A 467 3.21 -11.01 -17.89
C LEU A 467 3.34 -10.79 -19.40
N ASN A 468 2.27 -10.34 -20.00
CA ASN A 468 2.24 -9.97 -21.42
C ASN A 468 2.01 -8.46 -21.53
N ASN A 469 2.74 -7.82 -22.41
CA ASN A 469 2.67 -6.37 -22.61
C ASN A 469 2.97 -5.59 -21.33
N TYR A 470 4.00 -6.04 -20.59
CA TYR A 470 4.38 -5.51 -19.27
C TYR A 470 4.68 -4.01 -19.34
N ILE A 471 4.11 -3.25 -18.42
CA ILE A 471 4.30 -1.80 -18.33
C ILE A 471 5.49 -1.50 -17.43
N GLN A 472 6.52 -0.91 -18.02
CA GLN A 472 7.75 -0.51 -17.33
C GLN A 472 8.15 0.90 -17.76
N ARG A 473 8.79 1.66 -16.86
CA ARG A 473 9.42 2.92 -17.21
C ARG A 473 10.73 2.68 -17.93
N ASP A 474 10.97 3.46 -18.98
CA ASP A 474 12.23 3.45 -19.73
C ASP A 474 12.56 4.84 -20.27
N PHE A 475 13.81 5.01 -20.72
CA PHE A 475 14.27 6.22 -21.36
C PHE A 475 13.53 6.52 -22.67
N VAL A 476 13.35 7.81 -22.92
CA VAL A 476 12.85 8.30 -24.21
C VAL A 476 14.05 8.72 -25.05
N TYR A 477 14.13 8.21 -26.27
CA TYR A 477 15.24 8.45 -27.17
C TYR A 477 14.87 9.42 -28.30
N ASN A 478 15.82 10.26 -28.68
CA ASN A 478 15.76 11.06 -29.88
C ASN A 478 15.96 10.18 -31.13
N ALA A 479 15.69 10.74 -32.32
CA ALA A 479 15.86 10.00 -33.58
C ALA A 479 17.34 9.58 -33.86
N ASP A 480 18.31 10.23 -33.24
CA ASP A 480 19.74 9.92 -33.34
C ASP A 480 20.19 8.84 -32.32
N GLY A 481 19.28 8.32 -31.49
CA GLY A 481 19.57 7.33 -30.47
C GLY A 481 20.07 7.89 -29.14
N SER A 482 20.23 9.18 -29.00
CA SER A 482 20.58 9.81 -27.70
C SER A 482 19.35 9.87 -26.77
N VAL A 483 19.58 9.83 -25.46
CA VAL A 483 18.50 10.02 -24.47
C VAL A 483 17.97 11.45 -24.54
N LYS A 484 16.66 11.60 -24.68
CA LYS A 484 16.00 12.90 -24.70
C LYS A 484 16.20 13.61 -23.37
N GLN A 485 16.62 14.86 -23.39
CA GLN A 485 16.72 15.74 -22.23
C GLN A 485 15.51 16.66 -22.16
N VAL A 486 14.97 16.88 -20.96
CA VAL A 486 13.87 17.81 -20.71
C VAL A 486 14.19 18.66 -19.49
N GLU A 487 13.77 19.92 -19.53
CA GLU A 487 13.87 20.83 -18.39
C GLU A 487 12.69 20.62 -17.43
N PHE A 488 12.97 20.58 -16.13
CA PHE A 488 11.96 20.50 -15.08
C PHE A 488 12.44 21.27 -13.85
N ASP A 489 11.62 22.23 -13.38
CA ASP A 489 11.94 23.10 -12.24
C ASP A 489 13.35 23.75 -12.33
N GLY A 490 13.76 24.16 -13.56
CA GLY A 490 15.03 24.85 -13.86
C GLY A 490 16.25 23.91 -13.94
N GLU A 491 16.08 22.60 -13.99
CA GLU A 491 17.14 21.60 -14.15
C GLU A 491 16.85 20.69 -15.35
N PHE A 492 17.89 20.33 -16.13
CA PHE A 492 17.77 19.34 -17.20
C PHE A 492 17.91 17.93 -16.63
N GLY A 493 17.03 17.03 -17.07
CA GLY A 493 17.05 15.62 -16.70
C GLY A 493 16.73 14.72 -17.88
N ASN A 494 17.07 13.44 -17.76
CA ASN A 494 16.75 12.43 -18.76
C ASN A 494 15.24 12.20 -18.81
N ALA A 495 14.65 12.29 -19.99
CA ALA A 495 13.24 11.98 -20.18
C ALA A 495 13.03 10.47 -20.05
N VAL A 496 12.08 10.08 -19.17
CA VAL A 496 11.60 8.70 -19.03
C VAL A 496 10.08 8.69 -19.10
N ASN A 497 9.50 7.60 -19.61
CA ASN A 497 8.05 7.41 -19.56
C ASN A 497 7.69 5.93 -19.40
N ASN A 498 6.43 5.65 -19.09
CA ASN A 498 5.94 4.28 -19.07
C ASN A 498 5.76 3.77 -20.49
N GLN A 499 6.21 2.55 -20.76
CA GLN A 499 6.18 1.88 -22.05
C GLN A 499 5.75 0.42 -21.86
N ASN A 500 5.17 -0.19 -22.89
CA ASN A 500 4.93 -1.61 -22.92
C ASN A 500 6.21 -2.34 -23.40
N LYS A 501 6.72 -3.26 -22.58
CA LYS A 501 8.00 -3.96 -22.76
C LYS A 501 7.82 -5.46 -22.97
N GLY A 502 7.14 -5.88 -24.01
CA GLY A 502 7.04 -7.30 -24.36
C GLY A 502 6.55 -8.21 -23.21
N ASN A 503 7.23 -9.33 -22.99
CA ASN A 503 6.85 -10.36 -22.04
C ASN A 503 7.84 -10.43 -20.85
N ALA A 504 7.29 -10.72 -19.68
CA ALA A 504 8.07 -10.96 -18.47
C ALA A 504 7.49 -12.15 -17.69
N TYR A 505 8.27 -12.70 -16.75
CA TYR A 505 7.80 -13.76 -15.87
C TYR A 505 8.07 -13.44 -14.43
N ILE A 506 7.21 -13.95 -13.55
CA ILE A 506 7.42 -14.00 -12.10
C ILE A 506 7.22 -15.43 -11.66
N PHE A 507 8.18 -15.95 -10.93
CA PHE A 507 8.15 -17.29 -10.35
C PHE A 507 8.45 -17.20 -8.88
N GLY A 508 7.78 -18.01 -8.05
CA GLY A 508 8.07 -18.03 -6.64
C GLY A 508 7.50 -19.23 -5.91
N TYR A 509 7.92 -19.36 -4.66
CA TYR A 509 7.38 -20.34 -3.74
C TYR A 509 7.25 -19.77 -2.32
N THR A 510 6.28 -20.29 -1.58
CA THR A 510 6.11 -20.02 -0.15
C THR A 510 5.98 -21.34 0.58
N LEU A 511 6.81 -21.52 1.60
CA LEU A 511 6.69 -22.60 2.57
C LEU A 511 6.13 -22.01 3.87
N ASN A 512 5.14 -22.65 4.47
CA ASN A 512 4.58 -22.21 5.74
C ASN A 512 4.26 -23.39 6.66
N TYR A 513 4.29 -23.12 7.96
CA TYR A 513 3.85 -24.09 8.93
C TYR A 513 3.04 -23.42 10.04
N LEU A 514 2.15 -24.20 10.64
CA LEU A 514 1.43 -23.87 11.85
C LEU A 514 1.45 -25.08 12.75
N GLY A 515 1.84 -24.94 14.01
CA GLY A 515 1.99 -26.04 14.93
C GLY A 515 1.43 -25.74 16.31
N LYS A 516 0.78 -26.75 16.89
CA LYS A 516 0.33 -26.76 18.28
C LYS A 516 1.19 -27.74 19.07
N ILE A 517 2.24 -27.23 19.71
CA ILE A 517 3.22 -28.04 20.46
C ILE A 517 2.56 -28.62 21.71
N SER A 518 1.81 -27.79 22.44
CA SER A 518 1.05 -28.19 23.63
C SER A 518 -0.31 -27.50 23.65
N LYS A 519 -1.06 -27.63 24.75
CA LYS A 519 -2.31 -26.88 24.94
C LYS A 519 -2.09 -25.36 25.04
N THR A 520 -0.89 -24.97 25.45
CA THR A 520 -0.52 -23.59 25.74
C THR A 520 0.53 -23.02 24.78
N ILE A 521 1.18 -23.84 23.96
CA ILE A 521 2.27 -23.39 23.07
C ILE A 521 1.88 -23.65 21.62
N ASN A 522 1.87 -22.58 20.84
CA ASN A 522 1.69 -22.58 19.39
C ASN A 522 2.95 -22.03 18.72
N THR A 523 3.20 -22.45 17.48
CA THR A 523 4.29 -21.93 16.65
C THR A 523 3.81 -21.79 15.22
N SER A 524 4.32 -20.80 14.53
CA SER A 524 4.05 -20.56 13.11
C SER A 524 5.29 -19.99 12.42
N GLY A 525 5.33 -20.10 11.11
CA GLY A 525 6.37 -19.46 10.33
C GLY A 525 6.16 -19.65 8.84
N PHE A 526 6.88 -18.84 8.09
CA PHE A 526 6.92 -18.93 6.64
C PHE A 526 8.27 -18.47 6.10
N ILE A 527 8.55 -18.91 4.87
CA ILE A 527 9.67 -18.46 4.02
C ILE A 527 9.10 -18.27 2.64
N THR A 528 9.41 -17.12 2.01
CA THR A 528 8.97 -16.78 0.66
C THR A 528 10.17 -16.37 -0.21
N TYR A 529 10.20 -16.90 -1.43
CA TYR A 529 11.12 -16.52 -2.48
C TYR A 529 10.37 -16.14 -3.74
N THR A 530 10.79 -15.06 -4.38
CA THR A 530 10.23 -14.59 -5.65
C THR A 530 11.36 -14.14 -6.57
N LYS A 531 11.24 -14.43 -7.86
CA LYS A 531 12.11 -13.93 -8.93
C LYS A 531 11.23 -13.44 -10.09
N GLY A 532 11.60 -12.29 -10.68
CA GLY A 532 10.92 -11.74 -11.83
C GLY A 532 11.91 -11.13 -12.81
N ARG A 533 11.77 -11.46 -14.11
CA ARG A 533 12.61 -10.94 -15.20
C ARG A 533 11.84 -10.82 -16.51
N THR A 534 12.32 -9.95 -17.39
CA THR A 534 11.88 -9.91 -18.79
C THR A 534 12.39 -11.14 -19.54
N TYR A 535 11.70 -11.58 -20.60
CA TYR A 535 12.16 -12.73 -21.38
C TYR A 535 13.29 -12.38 -22.34
N ASP A 536 13.23 -11.21 -22.96
CA ASP A 536 14.13 -10.89 -24.07
C ASP A 536 15.51 -10.40 -23.56
N THR A 537 15.54 -9.61 -22.48
CA THR A 537 16.75 -8.97 -21.97
C THR A 537 17.21 -9.54 -20.63
N GLU A 538 16.42 -10.42 -20.01
CA GLU A 538 16.66 -10.96 -18.65
C GLU A 538 16.80 -9.83 -17.58
N GLU A 539 16.28 -8.64 -17.87
CA GLU A 539 16.29 -7.52 -16.92
C GLU A 539 15.41 -7.82 -15.71
N PRO A 540 15.86 -7.47 -14.48
CA PRO A 540 15.06 -7.62 -13.29
C PRO A 540 13.77 -6.80 -13.36
N LEU A 541 12.67 -7.37 -12.88
CA LEU A 541 11.44 -6.62 -12.62
C LEU A 541 11.57 -5.86 -11.30
N SER A 542 10.99 -4.67 -11.25
CA SER A 542 10.88 -3.90 -10.02
C SER A 542 9.94 -4.55 -9.00
N SER A 543 10.07 -4.17 -7.73
CA SER A 543 9.24 -4.61 -6.60
C SER A 543 9.30 -6.13 -6.32
N ILE A 544 10.37 -6.79 -6.70
CA ILE A 544 10.64 -8.19 -6.36
C ILE A 544 11.55 -8.25 -5.12
N PRO A 545 11.03 -8.63 -3.94
CA PRO A 545 11.83 -8.69 -2.72
C PRO A 545 12.81 -9.86 -2.75
N PRO A 546 13.94 -9.80 -2.01
CA PRO A 546 14.79 -10.95 -1.79
C PRO A 546 14.06 -12.02 -0.95
N LEU A 547 14.67 -13.18 -0.75
CA LEU A 547 14.14 -14.22 0.13
C LEU A 547 13.98 -13.67 1.55
N PHE A 548 12.80 -13.87 2.14
CA PHE A 548 12.48 -13.42 3.48
C PHE A 548 11.59 -14.42 4.23
N GLY A 549 11.53 -14.26 5.56
CA GLY A 549 10.69 -15.12 6.37
C GLY A 549 10.51 -14.62 7.79
N GLN A 550 9.59 -15.29 8.48
CA GLN A 550 9.26 -15.02 9.88
C GLN A 550 8.93 -16.32 10.60
N PHE A 551 9.37 -16.42 11.85
CA PHE A 551 9.05 -17.52 12.75
C PHE A 551 8.58 -16.98 14.08
N GLU A 552 7.55 -17.61 14.63
CA GLU A 552 6.92 -17.22 15.90
C GLU A 552 6.72 -18.41 16.80
N ILE A 553 6.84 -18.17 18.09
CA ILE A 553 6.41 -19.08 19.15
C ILE A 553 5.58 -18.28 20.16
N ASN A 554 4.40 -18.80 20.48
CA ASN A 554 3.46 -18.12 21.37
C ASN A 554 3.04 -19.08 22.50
N TYR A 555 3.10 -18.59 23.72
CA TYR A 555 2.60 -19.22 24.92
C TYR A 555 1.36 -18.48 25.40
N ALA A 556 0.25 -19.19 25.60
CA ALA A 556 -0.99 -18.62 26.11
C ALA A 556 -1.54 -19.50 27.23
N LYS A 557 -1.72 -18.92 28.41
CA LYS A 557 -2.32 -19.59 29.57
C LYS A 557 -3.08 -18.58 30.42
N GLU A 558 -4.39 -18.84 30.61
CA GLU A 558 -5.28 -18.03 31.45
C GLU A 558 -5.22 -16.53 31.04
N LYS A 559 -4.59 -15.72 31.88
CA LYS A 559 -4.50 -14.26 31.73
C LYS A 559 -3.24 -13.79 31.01
N ILE A 560 -2.31 -14.68 30.70
CA ILE A 560 -0.98 -14.36 30.20
C ILE A 560 -0.81 -14.93 28.80
N GLU A 561 -0.37 -14.08 27.88
CA GLU A 561 0.17 -14.49 26.58
C GLU A 561 1.58 -13.93 26.42
N LEU A 562 2.49 -14.76 25.94
CA LEU A 562 3.88 -14.37 25.66
C LEU A 562 4.23 -14.85 24.26
N GLY A 563 4.97 -14.05 23.50
CA GLY A 563 5.41 -14.39 22.17
C GLY A 563 6.88 -14.05 21.95
N ALA A 564 7.52 -14.81 21.08
CA ALA A 564 8.82 -14.45 20.51
C ALA A 564 8.74 -14.55 19.00
N VAL A 565 9.35 -13.57 18.31
CA VAL A 565 9.33 -13.41 16.85
C VAL A 565 10.75 -13.29 16.35
N PHE A 566 11.08 -14.05 15.32
CA PHE A 566 12.29 -13.92 14.53
C PHE A 566 11.94 -13.56 13.10
N ARG A 567 12.56 -12.52 12.57
CA ARG A 567 12.42 -12.07 11.18
C ARG A 567 13.76 -12.00 10.50
N PHE A 568 13.79 -12.32 9.23
CA PHE A 568 14.99 -12.17 8.42
C PHE A 568 14.66 -11.80 6.99
N ASN A 569 15.59 -11.12 6.35
CA ASN A 569 15.59 -10.82 4.94
C ASN A 569 16.99 -11.07 4.38
N ASN A 570 17.07 -11.75 3.25
CA ASN A 570 18.36 -12.01 2.60
C ASN A 570 18.86 -10.74 1.88
N LYS A 571 20.14 -10.74 1.49
CA LYS A 571 20.69 -9.70 0.59
C LYS A 571 19.89 -9.68 -0.72
N LYS A 572 19.60 -8.47 -1.23
CA LYS A 572 19.24 -8.27 -2.62
C LYS A 572 20.44 -7.67 -3.35
N ASP A 573 21.01 -8.44 -4.26
CA ASP A 573 22.18 -8.00 -5.03
C ASP A 573 21.80 -6.85 -5.96
N ILE A 574 22.74 -5.93 -6.21
CA ILE A 574 22.53 -4.77 -7.08
C ILE A 574 22.13 -5.20 -8.51
N THR A 575 22.63 -6.32 -9.00
CA THR A 575 22.30 -6.89 -10.32
C THR A 575 20.86 -7.40 -10.44
N ASP A 576 20.13 -7.49 -9.32
CA ASP A 576 18.73 -7.87 -9.28
C ASP A 576 17.78 -6.64 -9.17
N PHE A 577 18.31 -5.40 -9.21
CA PHE A 577 17.52 -4.18 -9.24
C PHE A 577 17.17 -3.75 -10.66
N ASN A 578 15.97 -3.17 -10.81
CA ASN A 578 15.61 -2.42 -12.01
C ASN A 578 16.00 -0.95 -11.82
N PHE A 579 16.91 -0.45 -12.67
CA PHE A 579 17.49 0.89 -12.54
C PHE A 579 16.58 2.00 -13.10
N THR A 580 15.74 1.71 -14.08
CA THR A 580 14.93 2.72 -14.79
C THR A 580 13.60 3.04 -14.11
N GLU A 581 13.01 2.07 -13.42
CA GLU A 581 11.72 2.26 -12.72
C GLU A 581 11.83 3.27 -11.56
N GLY A 582 12.99 3.31 -10.87
CA GLY A 582 13.23 4.21 -9.73
C GLY A 582 12.28 3.98 -8.56
N ILE A 583 11.75 2.74 -8.43
CA ILE A 583 10.82 2.33 -7.35
C ILE A 583 11.59 1.63 -6.24
N ASP A 584 12.58 0.82 -6.59
CA ASP A 584 13.31 -0.03 -5.67
C ASP A 584 14.40 0.71 -4.89
N ASN A 585 14.60 2.02 -5.20
CA ASN A 585 15.55 2.90 -4.50
C ASN A 585 16.97 2.32 -4.43
N HIS A 586 17.48 1.75 -5.55
CA HIS A 586 18.84 1.23 -5.63
C HIS A 586 19.89 2.31 -5.28
N ASP A 587 19.62 3.56 -5.64
CA ASP A 587 20.41 4.75 -5.37
C ASP A 587 20.51 5.13 -3.88
N LEU A 588 19.67 4.54 -3.03
CA LEU A 588 19.69 4.68 -1.57
C LEU A 588 20.32 3.47 -0.86
N THR A 589 20.88 2.50 -1.62
CA THR A 589 21.64 1.37 -1.06
C THR A 589 23.09 1.78 -0.76
N PRO A 590 23.85 0.98 0.03
CA PRO A 590 25.22 1.33 0.36
C PRO A 590 26.11 1.54 -0.87
N ILE A 591 26.91 2.60 -0.87
CA ILE A 591 27.92 2.86 -1.89
C ILE A 591 29.17 2.04 -1.56
N VAL A 592 29.66 1.27 -2.54
CA VAL A 592 30.89 0.46 -2.43
C VAL A 592 32.06 1.09 -3.19
N ASP A 593 31.78 1.80 -4.29
CA ASP A 593 32.76 2.59 -5.03
C ASP A 593 32.14 3.92 -5.50
N ALA A 594 32.49 4.99 -4.80
CA ALA A 594 31.99 6.34 -5.14
C ALA A 594 32.49 6.87 -6.49
N ASN A 595 33.59 6.30 -7.04
CA ASN A 595 34.16 6.72 -8.31
C ASN A 595 33.63 5.91 -9.51
N ALA A 596 32.85 4.85 -9.26
CA ALA A 596 32.25 4.07 -10.34
C ALA A 596 31.27 4.92 -11.15
N THR A 597 31.28 4.74 -12.48
CA THR A 597 30.44 5.48 -13.42
C THR A 597 29.12 4.79 -13.71
N ASP A 598 28.98 3.55 -13.29
CA ASP A 598 27.77 2.74 -13.44
C ASP A 598 27.25 2.25 -12.09
N ASP A 599 25.94 2.07 -12.01
CA ASP A 599 25.24 1.75 -10.75
C ASP A 599 25.58 0.35 -10.23
N VAL A 600 25.91 -0.60 -11.11
CA VAL A 600 26.24 -1.99 -10.72
C VAL A 600 27.55 -2.03 -9.92
N ASN A 601 28.54 -1.24 -10.31
CA ASN A 601 29.82 -1.16 -9.60
C ASN A 601 29.77 -0.17 -8.43
N LYS A 602 28.85 0.80 -8.47
CA LYS A 602 28.74 1.86 -7.45
C LYS A 602 28.04 1.38 -6.19
N PHE A 603 26.94 0.63 -6.32
CA PHE A 603 26.08 0.28 -5.22
C PHE A 603 26.16 -1.19 -4.82
N TYR A 604 25.88 -1.49 -3.55
CA TYR A 604 25.92 -2.86 -3.00
C TYR A 604 24.61 -3.64 -3.20
N GLY A 605 23.51 -2.91 -3.35
CA GLY A 605 22.17 -3.46 -3.16
C GLY A 605 21.73 -3.44 -1.69
N THR A 606 20.61 -4.10 -1.37
CA THR A 606 20.10 -4.11 0.02
C THR A 606 20.82 -5.20 0.83
N PRO A 607 21.52 -4.86 1.93
CA PRO A 607 22.13 -5.85 2.83
C PRO A 607 21.09 -6.77 3.47
N SER A 608 21.53 -8.00 3.81
CA SER A 608 20.70 -8.90 4.61
C SER A 608 20.59 -8.43 6.05
N TRP A 609 19.49 -8.77 6.70
CA TRP A 609 19.25 -8.44 8.10
C TRP A 609 18.41 -9.49 8.82
N MET A 610 18.49 -9.49 10.15
CA MET A 610 17.63 -10.29 11.00
C MET A 610 17.30 -9.55 12.30
N THR A 611 16.09 -9.75 12.80
CA THR A 611 15.62 -9.14 14.05
C THR A 611 14.95 -10.15 14.95
N PHE A 612 15.06 -9.92 16.25
CA PHE A 612 14.36 -10.66 17.30
C PHE A 612 13.46 -9.70 18.07
N GLY A 613 12.27 -10.16 18.38
CA GLY A 613 11.32 -9.44 19.21
C GLY A 613 10.64 -10.36 20.21
N VAL A 614 10.19 -9.79 21.32
CA VAL A 614 9.33 -10.48 22.28
C VAL A 614 8.12 -9.60 22.57
N ASN A 615 7.00 -10.23 22.87
CA ASN A 615 5.78 -9.56 23.25
C ASN A 615 5.09 -10.29 24.41
N GLY A 616 4.27 -9.58 25.15
CA GLY A 616 3.46 -10.15 26.19
C GLY A 616 2.18 -9.38 26.39
N SER A 617 1.11 -10.07 26.74
CA SER A 617 -0.13 -9.48 27.18
C SER A 617 -0.57 -10.06 28.52
N TYR A 618 -1.20 -9.23 29.34
CA TYR A 618 -1.75 -9.59 30.63
C TYR A 618 -3.17 -9.04 30.79
N ASN A 619 -4.13 -9.94 30.86
CA ASN A 619 -5.53 -9.61 31.16
C ASN A 619 -5.69 -9.40 32.67
N VAL A 620 -5.61 -8.16 33.14
CA VAL A 620 -5.77 -7.79 34.56
C VAL A 620 -7.11 -8.31 35.07
N ASN A 621 -8.16 -8.02 34.31
CA ASN A 621 -9.51 -8.51 34.50
C ASN A 621 -10.24 -8.60 33.14
N LYS A 622 -11.56 -8.86 33.13
CA LYS A 622 -12.36 -8.95 31.90
C LYS A 622 -12.45 -7.62 31.11
N ASN A 623 -12.15 -6.52 31.74
CA ASN A 623 -12.31 -5.16 31.19
C ASN A 623 -10.98 -4.47 30.86
N LEU A 624 -9.87 -4.93 31.42
CA LEU A 624 -8.57 -4.27 31.31
C LEU A 624 -7.49 -5.25 30.88
N SER A 625 -6.79 -4.95 29.81
CA SER A 625 -5.59 -5.65 29.36
C SER A 625 -4.42 -4.70 29.16
N LEU A 626 -3.23 -5.19 29.48
CA LEU A 626 -1.95 -4.52 29.25
C LEU A 626 -1.14 -5.35 28.27
N GLN A 627 -0.47 -4.69 27.35
CA GLN A 627 0.43 -5.31 26.38
C GLN A 627 1.77 -4.60 26.39
N ALA A 628 2.84 -5.35 26.30
CA ALA A 628 4.20 -4.85 26.11
C ALA A 628 4.87 -5.60 24.97
N ARG A 629 5.63 -4.90 24.17
CA ARG A 629 6.37 -5.45 23.04
C ARG A 629 7.75 -4.81 22.97
N LEU A 630 8.77 -5.65 22.82
CA LEU A 630 10.15 -5.22 22.60
C LEU A 630 10.60 -5.77 21.26
N ASP A 631 10.67 -4.91 20.25
CA ASP A 631 11.10 -5.22 18.90
C ASP A 631 12.57 -4.92 18.69
N ASN A 632 13.19 -5.61 17.74
CA ASN A 632 14.58 -5.41 17.37
C ASN A 632 15.52 -5.35 18.60
N ILE A 633 15.48 -6.39 19.43
CA ILE A 633 16.19 -6.46 20.72
C ILE A 633 17.69 -6.20 20.56
N LEU A 634 18.26 -6.64 19.44
CA LEU A 634 19.69 -6.49 19.12
C LEU A 634 20.05 -5.10 18.60
N ASP A 635 19.07 -4.21 18.44
CA ASP A 635 19.26 -2.86 17.91
C ASP A 635 19.95 -2.85 16.53
N GLU A 636 19.61 -3.83 15.69
CA GLU A 636 20.15 -3.99 14.35
C GLU A 636 19.73 -2.82 13.46
N HIS A 637 20.69 -2.19 12.78
CA HIS A 637 20.39 -1.26 11.71
C HIS A 637 20.09 -2.01 10.42
N TYR A 638 18.96 -1.73 9.82
CA TYR A 638 18.58 -2.26 8.51
C TYR A 638 17.63 -1.33 7.78
N ILE A 639 17.60 -1.48 6.47
CA ILE A 639 16.60 -0.84 5.60
C ILE A 639 15.91 -1.97 4.86
N GLU A 640 14.58 -1.99 4.89
CA GLU A 640 13.82 -2.96 4.11
C GLU A 640 13.98 -2.69 2.60
N PHE A 641 13.95 -3.75 1.80
CA PHE A 641 14.01 -3.62 0.34
C PHE A 641 13.00 -2.60 -0.17
N ALA A 642 13.43 -1.75 -1.10
CA ALA A 642 12.68 -0.64 -1.69
C ALA A 642 12.27 0.49 -0.73
N SER A 643 12.68 0.46 0.55
CA SER A 643 12.48 1.58 1.47
C SER A 643 13.57 2.64 1.27
N GLY A 644 13.20 3.92 1.42
CA GLY A 644 14.13 5.04 1.49
C GLY A 644 14.43 5.50 2.92
N VAL A 645 13.96 4.75 3.93
CA VAL A 645 14.04 5.11 5.35
C VAL A 645 14.56 3.92 6.13
N SER A 646 15.50 4.14 7.04
CA SER A 646 15.97 3.11 7.97
C SER A 646 14.81 2.61 8.83
N SER A 647 14.80 1.30 9.07
CA SER A 647 13.80 0.67 9.93
C SER A 647 14.01 1.00 11.40
N PRO A 648 12.97 0.89 12.25
CA PRO A 648 13.08 1.18 13.67
C PRO A 648 14.19 0.38 14.36
N GLY A 649 14.99 1.04 15.19
CA GLY A 649 15.92 0.42 16.11
C GLY A 649 15.20 -0.34 17.23
N ARG A 650 15.86 -0.61 18.34
CA ARG A 650 15.23 -1.25 19.50
C ARG A 650 14.06 -0.42 20.00
N ASN A 651 12.89 -1.06 20.08
CA ASN A 651 11.64 -0.38 20.40
C ASN A 651 10.88 -1.10 21.50
N LEU A 652 10.61 -0.40 22.60
CA LEU A 652 9.67 -0.82 23.61
C LEU A 652 8.33 -0.10 23.36
N SER A 653 7.28 -0.86 23.11
CA SER A 653 5.91 -0.33 23.08
C SER A 653 5.09 -0.91 24.24
N VAL A 654 4.29 -0.05 24.87
CA VAL A 654 3.35 -0.44 25.92
C VAL A 654 1.96 0.03 25.51
N SER A 655 0.97 -0.86 25.60
CA SER A 655 -0.42 -0.55 25.26
C SER A 655 -1.35 -0.94 26.40
N LEU A 656 -2.40 -0.13 26.56
CA LEU A 656 -3.50 -0.37 27.46
C LEU A 656 -4.79 -0.44 26.65
N MET A 657 -5.62 -1.44 26.91
CA MET A 657 -6.98 -1.56 26.38
C MET A 657 -7.96 -1.71 27.53
N ALA A 658 -8.96 -0.85 27.57
CA ALA A 658 -10.03 -0.88 28.57
C ALA A 658 -11.40 -0.95 27.90
N ASN A 659 -12.25 -1.87 28.33
CA ASN A 659 -13.61 -2.08 27.83
C ASN A 659 -14.60 -1.78 28.95
N PHE A 660 -15.69 -1.05 28.64
CA PHE A 660 -16.70 -0.61 29.58
C PHE A 660 -18.10 -1.03 29.14
#